data_c35d8295c9081236d24bb7749f7fe7c8
#
_entry.id   c35d8295c9081236d24bb7749f7fe7c8
#
_cell.length_a   1.000
_cell.length_b   1.000
_cell.length_c   1.000
_cell.angle_alpha   90.00
_cell.angle_beta   90.00
_cell.angle_gamma   90.00
#
_symmetry.space_group_name_H-M   'P 1'
#
loop_
_entity.id
_entity.type
_entity.pdbx_description
1 polymer ?
#
loop_
_entity_poly.entity_id
_entity_poly.type
_entity_poly.pdbx_seq_one_letter_code
_entity_poly.pdbx_strand_id
1 'polypeptide(L)'
;MRNRLAETTSPYLLQHKDNPVHWQPWGDEAFAEAQRLDRPVLLSIGYAACHWCHVMAHESFESPDIAALMNSHFVSIKLDREERPDIDHVYMTALHAMGEQGGWPLTMALTPAGQPFWGGTYFPPTPRFGRPSFAQVLRALANAWAEDRSRLLHAATSVSRVLAAQGAADPGPGPTPALLARARGLYLRGQDWDQGGLGRAPKFPNAPVYRFLWQEGFRSGDSEALRATHLLLERMSQGGIFDHLGGGYARYATDAAWLIPHFEKMLYDNAQILDLLALAFAHDPKPLYAARARETVVWLQREMAHEGAFAAALDADSDGEEGKFYVWTRQEIAGLLGAATERFAAHYPLPPEGNWEHKIILERITPLGAEDELSPLRAKLFAHRARRVRPGRDDKLLTDWNALTIAALVRAGLVFAEPAWLMLATTLFDALRARLTAPDGTLSHAWAGGRLSAPGLLEDYAALLRAALALHEATGAPRHLAEARELFTQLEARFADGTGAYFMSPPGESLTPRLRNPADGPTPSGLGLTAECLARLYHLTGDDTYRQKAEALLGAFGGTPDTLINAPTLLAAADLLANAACVVITGGAEDLAQVALTAPDPAMIVLRAKEGALPPSHPAHGKPANAPAAYVCRAGTCSLPVTEPGALRALLVRPAA
;
A
#
# COMPACT_ATOMS: atom_id res chain seq x y z
N MET A 1 -22.85 -24.52 -17.57
CA MET A 1 -21.59 -24.20 -16.85
C MET A 1 -21.64 -24.78 -15.44
N ARG A 2 -20.52 -24.82 -14.74
CA ARG A 2 -20.41 -25.15 -13.32
C ARG A 2 -19.55 -24.06 -12.63
N ASN A 3 -19.59 -24.02 -11.31
CA ASN A 3 -18.65 -23.20 -10.53
C ASN A 3 -17.23 -23.79 -10.66
N ARG A 4 -16.24 -22.98 -11.06
CA ARG A 4 -14.85 -23.40 -11.27
C ARG A 4 -13.88 -22.82 -10.26
N LEU A 5 -14.35 -22.09 -9.24
CA LEU A 5 -13.46 -21.41 -8.29
C LEU A 5 -12.67 -22.38 -7.40
N ALA A 6 -13.12 -23.65 -7.25
CA ALA A 6 -12.34 -24.69 -6.58
C ALA A 6 -11.01 -25.03 -7.30
N GLU A 7 -10.85 -24.61 -8.56
CA GLU A 7 -9.63 -24.84 -9.37
C GLU A 7 -8.57 -23.73 -9.15
N THR A 8 -8.94 -22.66 -8.44
CA THR A 8 -8.07 -21.47 -8.18
C THR A 8 -7.26 -21.62 -6.90
N THR A 9 -6.33 -20.70 -6.66
CA THR A 9 -5.52 -20.66 -5.44
C THR A 9 -5.83 -19.45 -4.56
N SER A 10 -6.53 -18.42 -5.08
CA SER A 10 -6.90 -17.25 -4.32
C SER A 10 -7.78 -17.62 -3.12
N PRO A 11 -7.41 -17.27 -1.88
CA PRO A 11 -8.27 -17.46 -0.72
C PRO A 11 -9.65 -16.83 -0.89
N TYR A 12 -9.74 -15.65 -1.49
CA TYR A 12 -11.00 -14.98 -1.79
C TYR A 12 -11.89 -15.77 -2.75
N LEU A 13 -11.32 -16.25 -3.85
CA LEU A 13 -12.09 -17.03 -4.82
C LEU A 13 -12.56 -18.36 -4.21
N LEU A 14 -11.72 -19.00 -3.40
CA LEU A 14 -12.05 -20.24 -2.70
C LEU A 14 -13.19 -20.08 -1.68
N GLN A 15 -13.40 -18.90 -1.10
CA GLN A 15 -14.57 -18.60 -0.25
C GLN A 15 -15.91 -18.78 -1.01
N HIS A 16 -15.88 -18.64 -2.34
CA HIS A 16 -17.06 -18.73 -3.21
C HIS A 16 -17.18 -20.06 -3.98
N LYS A 17 -16.29 -21.02 -3.74
CA LYS A 17 -16.24 -22.30 -4.50
C LYS A 17 -17.50 -23.15 -4.40
N ASP A 18 -18.24 -23.03 -3.30
CA ASP A 18 -19.43 -23.80 -3.00
C ASP A 18 -20.74 -23.03 -3.28
N ASN A 19 -20.66 -21.79 -3.78
CA ASN A 19 -21.84 -21.02 -4.18
C ASN A 19 -22.61 -21.73 -5.31
N PRO A 20 -23.95 -21.62 -5.35
CA PRO A 20 -24.77 -22.16 -6.45
C PRO A 20 -24.60 -21.38 -7.76
N VAL A 21 -23.94 -20.23 -7.75
CA VAL A 21 -23.58 -19.46 -8.95
C VAL A 21 -22.49 -20.19 -9.74
N HIS A 22 -22.62 -20.25 -11.06
CA HIS A 22 -21.63 -20.86 -11.96
C HIS A 22 -20.42 -19.94 -12.18
N TRP A 23 -19.78 -19.53 -11.10
CA TRP A 23 -18.62 -18.65 -11.12
C TRP A 23 -17.49 -19.18 -12.00
N GLN A 24 -16.94 -18.30 -12.81
CA GLN A 24 -15.71 -18.52 -13.59
C GLN A 24 -14.60 -17.64 -13.03
N PRO A 25 -13.35 -18.10 -13.00
CA PRO A 25 -12.21 -17.20 -12.82
C PRO A 25 -12.05 -16.30 -14.05
N TRP A 26 -11.38 -15.14 -13.88
CA TRP A 26 -11.03 -14.28 -15.00
C TRP A 26 -10.11 -15.00 -15.98
N GLY A 27 -10.38 -14.90 -17.26
CA GLY A 27 -9.57 -15.47 -18.33
C GLY A 27 -10.32 -15.67 -19.63
N ASP A 28 -9.59 -15.96 -20.71
CA ASP A 28 -10.10 -16.10 -22.08
C ASP A 28 -11.24 -17.13 -22.19
N GLU A 29 -11.18 -18.22 -21.43
CA GLU A 29 -12.22 -19.28 -21.45
C GLU A 29 -13.60 -18.73 -21.03
N ALA A 30 -13.64 -17.87 -20.00
CA ALA A 30 -14.90 -17.28 -19.53
C ALA A 30 -15.50 -16.33 -20.58
N PHE A 31 -14.66 -15.54 -21.24
CA PHE A 31 -15.11 -14.63 -22.30
C PHE A 31 -15.47 -15.35 -23.59
N ALA A 32 -14.75 -16.40 -23.97
CA ALA A 32 -15.12 -17.27 -25.09
C ALA A 32 -16.50 -17.92 -24.87
N GLU A 33 -16.79 -18.34 -23.62
CA GLU A 33 -18.09 -18.87 -23.26
C GLU A 33 -19.19 -17.78 -23.33
N ALA A 34 -18.91 -16.55 -22.91
CA ALA A 34 -19.84 -15.44 -23.04
C ALA A 34 -20.14 -15.11 -24.50
N GLN A 35 -19.15 -15.14 -25.37
CA GLN A 35 -19.33 -15.00 -26.82
C GLN A 35 -20.14 -16.13 -27.42
N ARG A 36 -19.84 -17.40 -27.07
CA ARG A 36 -20.54 -18.59 -27.56
C ARG A 36 -22.03 -18.59 -27.18
N LEU A 37 -22.34 -18.14 -25.95
CA LEU A 37 -23.71 -18.08 -25.42
C LEU A 37 -24.44 -16.78 -25.79
N ASP A 38 -23.74 -15.81 -26.36
CA ASP A 38 -24.23 -14.45 -26.63
C ASP A 38 -24.82 -13.78 -25.37
N ARG A 39 -24.14 -13.95 -24.23
CA ARG A 39 -24.58 -13.43 -22.92
C ARG A 39 -23.62 -12.36 -22.41
N PRO A 40 -24.15 -11.34 -21.72
CA PRO A 40 -23.28 -10.37 -21.04
C PRO A 40 -22.51 -11.04 -19.90
N VAL A 41 -21.34 -10.51 -19.60
CA VAL A 41 -20.55 -10.91 -18.43
C VAL A 41 -21.02 -10.12 -17.21
N LEU A 42 -21.24 -10.80 -16.08
CA LEU A 42 -21.42 -10.20 -14.78
C LEU A 42 -20.14 -10.41 -13.98
N LEU A 43 -19.34 -9.35 -13.85
CA LEU A 43 -18.06 -9.36 -13.15
C LEU A 43 -18.26 -8.87 -11.71
N SER A 44 -17.83 -9.66 -10.74
CA SER A 44 -17.80 -9.31 -9.32
C SER A 44 -16.36 -9.30 -8.82
N ILE A 45 -15.89 -8.14 -8.36
CA ILE A 45 -14.53 -7.92 -7.85
C ILE A 45 -14.59 -7.64 -6.35
N GLY A 46 -13.67 -8.23 -5.59
CA GLY A 46 -13.52 -8.04 -4.16
C GLY A 46 -12.18 -8.58 -3.66
N TYR A 47 -12.06 -8.80 -2.37
CA TYR A 47 -10.87 -9.36 -1.71
C TYR A 47 -11.25 -10.11 -0.42
N ALA A 48 -10.33 -10.92 0.10
CA ALA A 48 -10.64 -11.88 1.16
C ALA A 48 -11.08 -11.23 2.49
N ALA A 49 -10.48 -10.12 2.88
CA ALA A 49 -10.78 -9.42 4.14
C ALA A 49 -11.96 -8.42 4.03
N CYS A 50 -12.69 -8.42 2.92
CA CYS A 50 -13.72 -7.43 2.60
C CYS A 50 -15.07 -7.79 3.27
N HIS A 51 -15.43 -7.14 4.37
CA HIS A 51 -16.70 -7.34 5.08
C HIS A 51 -17.93 -7.24 4.15
N TRP A 52 -18.06 -6.17 3.37
CA TRP A 52 -19.22 -6.00 2.47
C TRP A 52 -19.26 -7.04 1.33
N CYS A 53 -18.12 -7.65 0.98
CA CYS A 53 -18.09 -8.78 0.06
C CYS A 53 -18.67 -10.03 0.71
N HIS A 54 -18.40 -10.27 2.00
CA HIS A 54 -19.01 -11.37 2.78
C HIS A 54 -20.52 -11.15 2.92
N VAL A 55 -20.96 -9.94 3.26
CA VAL A 55 -22.38 -9.59 3.34
C VAL A 55 -23.09 -9.89 2.03
N MET A 56 -22.54 -9.46 0.88
CA MET A 56 -23.15 -9.72 -0.43
C MET A 56 -23.13 -11.20 -0.80
N ALA A 57 -22.13 -11.97 -0.37
CA ALA A 57 -22.06 -13.40 -0.56
C ALA A 57 -23.22 -14.11 0.14
N HIS A 58 -23.39 -13.85 1.44
CA HIS A 58 -24.45 -14.47 2.25
C HIS A 58 -25.86 -14.05 1.82
N GLU A 59 -26.05 -12.75 1.52
CA GLU A 59 -27.35 -12.22 1.16
C GLU A 59 -27.79 -12.57 -0.29
N SER A 60 -26.83 -12.79 -1.22
CA SER A 60 -27.12 -12.91 -2.64
C SER A 60 -26.49 -14.13 -3.30
N PHE A 61 -25.17 -14.35 -3.19
CA PHE A 61 -24.50 -15.39 -3.99
C PHE A 61 -24.76 -16.80 -3.48
N GLU A 62 -25.17 -16.98 -2.24
CA GLU A 62 -25.59 -18.26 -1.65
C GLU A 62 -27.07 -18.54 -1.90
N SER A 63 -27.86 -17.56 -2.37
CA SER A 63 -29.27 -17.72 -2.67
C SER A 63 -29.49 -18.53 -3.98
N PRO A 64 -30.22 -19.67 -3.96
CA PRO A 64 -30.53 -20.43 -5.17
C PRO A 64 -31.30 -19.61 -6.20
N ASP A 65 -32.23 -18.73 -5.77
CA ASP A 65 -33.04 -17.90 -6.67
C ASP A 65 -32.20 -16.87 -7.42
N ILE A 66 -31.28 -16.20 -6.71
CA ILE A 66 -30.33 -15.26 -7.31
C ILE A 66 -29.38 -16.00 -8.25
N ALA A 67 -28.88 -17.15 -7.82
CA ALA A 67 -28.00 -17.98 -8.65
C ALA A 67 -28.69 -18.42 -9.92
N ALA A 68 -29.99 -18.81 -9.86
CA ALA A 68 -30.75 -19.16 -11.03
C ALA A 68 -30.85 -18.01 -12.05
N LEU A 69 -31.07 -16.76 -11.57
CA LEU A 69 -31.08 -15.57 -12.44
C LEU A 69 -29.71 -15.34 -13.08
N MET A 70 -28.64 -15.37 -12.27
CA MET A 70 -27.26 -15.17 -12.75
C MET A 70 -26.90 -16.23 -13.79
N ASN A 71 -27.12 -17.51 -13.49
CA ASN A 71 -26.76 -18.64 -14.35
C ASN A 71 -27.54 -18.67 -15.67
N SER A 72 -28.79 -18.14 -15.68
CA SER A 72 -29.63 -18.11 -16.87
C SER A 72 -29.28 -17.03 -17.86
N HIS A 73 -28.85 -15.86 -17.37
CA HIS A 73 -28.74 -14.67 -18.18
C HIS A 73 -27.31 -14.16 -18.38
N PHE A 74 -26.37 -14.59 -17.54
CA PHE A 74 -25.00 -14.07 -17.53
C PHE A 74 -23.93 -15.18 -17.58
N VAL A 75 -22.74 -14.84 -18.00
CA VAL A 75 -21.52 -15.54 -17.61
C VAL A 75 -20.94 -14.78 -16.42
N SER A 76 -20.96 -15.43 -15.25
CA SER A 76 -20.56 -14.79 -13.99
C SER A 76 -19.08 -15.01 -13.73
N ILE A 77 -18.30 -13.92 -13.64
CA ILE A 77 -16.86 -13.94 -13.35
C ILE A 77 -16.61 -13.37 -11.96
N LYS A 78 -15.80 -14.08 -11.18
CA LYS A 78 -15.30 -13.61 -9.88
C LYS A 78 -13.82 -13.27 -9.98
N LEU A 79 -13.41 -12.11 -9.45
CA LEU A 79 -12.03 -11.64 -9.52
C LEU A 79 -11.55 -11.16 -8.16
N ASP A 80 -10.36 -11.61 -7.78
CA ASP A 80 -9.64 -11.10 -6.61
C ASP A 80 -8.82 -9.87 -7.03
N ARG A 81 -9.18 -8.69 -6.49
CA ARG A 81 -8.50 -7.44 -6.78
C ARG A 81 -7.04 -7.42 -6.29
N GLU A 82 -6.72 -8.27 -5.32
CA GLU A 82 -5.37 -8.34 -4.76
C GLU A 82 -4.46 -9.24 -5.61
N GLU A 83 -5.00 -10.15 -6.42
CA GLU A 83 -4.24 -10.87 -7.44
C GLU A 83 -4.18 -10.11 -8.77
N ARG A 84 -5.23 -9.34 -9.09
CA ARG A 84 -5.33 -8.59 -10.36
C ARG A 84 -5.74 -7.13 -10.12
N PRO A 85 -4.88 -6.36 -9.43
CA PRO A 85 -5.13 -4.93 -9.21
C PRO A 85 -5.17 -4.11 -10.51
N ASP A 86 -4.51 -4.58 -11.56
CA ASP A 86 -4.57 -4.00 -12.89
C ASP A 86 -5.98 -4.03 -13.50
N ILE A 87 -6.67 -5.16 -13.38
CA ILE A 87 -8.06 -5.33 -13.86
C ILE A 87 -9.02 -4.56 -12.96
N ASP A 88 -8.86 -4.65 -11.64
CA ASP A 88 -9.65 -3.88 -10.68
C ASP A 88 -9.58 -2.37 -11.00
N HIS A 89 -8.38 -1.87 -11.26
CA HIS A 89 -8.17 -0.46 -11.62
C HIS A 89 -8.92 -0.05 -12.90
N VAL A 90 -8.91 -0.89 -13.95
CA VAL A 90 -9.65 -0.64 -15.19
C VAL A 90 -11.15 -0.49 -14.92
N TYR A 91 -11.75 -1.44 -14.19
CA TYR A 91 -13.20 -1.42 -13.98
C TYR A 91 -13.63 -0.44 -12.89
N MET A 92 -12.81 -0.15 -11.90
CA MET A 92 -13.06 0.94 -10.95
C MET A 92 -13.04 2.30 -11.66
N THR A 93 -12.07 2.50 -12.57
CA THR A 93 -11.99 3.70 -13.43
C THR A 93 -13.22 3.81 -14.35
N ALA A 94 -13.69 2.70 -14.90
CA ALA A 94 -14.92 2.67 -15.68
C ALA A 94 -16.16 3.04 -14.85
N LEU A 95 -16.25 2.57 -13.59
CA LEU A 95 -17.32 2.92 -12.68
C LEU A 95 -17.35 4.43 -12.39
N HIS A 96 -16.18 5.01 -12.10
CA HIS A 96 -16.06 6.46 -11.89
C HIS A 96 -16.42 7.26 -13.16
N ALA A 97 -16.06 6.77 -14.35
CA ALA A 97 -16.44 7.40 -15.62
C ALA A 97 -17.96 7.35 -15.88
N MET A 98 -18.68 6.41 -15.25
CA MET A 98 -20.15 6.35 -15.27
C MET A 98 -20.80 7.29 -14.24
N GLY A 99 -20.02 8.01 -13.41
CA GLY A 99 -20.50 8.94 -12.38
C GLY A 99 -20.83 8.27 -11.04
N GLU A 100 -20.48 7.01 -10.85
CA GLU A 100 -20.74 6.27 -9.62
C GLU A 100 -19.55 6.37 -8.65
N GLN A 101 -19.84 6.24 -7.35
CA GLN A 101 -18.80 6.14 -6.33
C GLN A 101 -18.20 4.73 -6.30
N GLY A 102 -16.87 4.67 -6.18
CA GLY A 102 -16.13 3.43 -6.06
C GLY A 102 -16.28 2.74 -4.70
N GLY A 103 -15.92 1.45 -4.67
CA GLY A 103 -15.92 0.61 -3.47
C GLY A 103 -16.03 -0.87 -3.81
N TRP A 104 -15.77 -1.71 -2.82
CA TRP A 104 -15.94 -3.16 -2.94
C TRP A 104 -17.06 -3.64 -2.03
N PRO A 105 -17.82 -4.69 -2.50
CA PRO A 105 -17.68 -5.40 -3.76
C PRO A 105 -17.98 -4.48 -4.95
N LEU A 106 -17.18 -4.59 -6.02
CA LEU A 106 -17.45 -3.93 -7.30
C LEU A 106 -18.21 -4.90 -8.22
N THR A 107 -19.36 -4.45 -8.73
CA THR A 107 -20.21 -5.22 -9.65
C THR A 107 -20.27 -4.53 -11.00
N MET A 108 -19.82 -5.21 -12.07
CA MET A 108 -19.78 -4.66 -13.42
C MET A 108 -20.53 -5.57 -14.40
N ALA A 109 -21.27 -4.95 -15.32
CA ALA A 109 -21.84 -5.66 -16.48
C ALA A 109 -21.02 -5.31 -17.72
N LEU A 110 -20.52 -6.35 -18.40
CA LEU A 110 -19.65 -6.21 -19.55
C LEU A 110 -20.26 -6.87 -20.80
N THR A 111 -19.88 -6.37 -21.97
CA THR A 111 -20.11 -7.12 -23.20
C THR A 111 -19.29 -8.41 -23.22
N PRO A 112 -19.58 -9.39 -24.10
CA PRO A 112 -18.73 -10.57 -24.28
C PRO A 112 -17.28 -10.26 -24.75
N ALA A 113 -16.99 -9.01 -25.10
CA ALA A 113 -15.67 -8.51 -25.42
C ALA A 113 -14.99 -7.76 -24.24
N GLY A 114 -15.54 -7.85 -23.03
CA GLY A 114 -14.98 -7.23 -21.83
C GLY A 114 -15.24 -5.72 -21.67
N GLN A 115 -16.04 -5.10 -22.56
CA GLN A 115 -16.32 -3.67 -22.51
C GLN A 115 -17.42 -3.36 -21.48
N PRO A 116 -17.18 -2.48 -20.49
CA PRO A 116 -18.14 -2.17 -19.44
C PRO A 116 -19.27 -1.25 -19.95
N PHE A 117 -20.53 -1.60 -19.66
CA PHE A 117 -21.68 -0.78 -20.02
C PHE A 117 -22.55 -0.38 -18.82
N TRP A 118 -22.33 -0.98 -17.67
CA TRP A 118 -22.99 -0.66 -16.41
C TRP A 118 -22.13 -1.09 -15.22
N GLY A 119 -22.30 -0.42 -14.06
CA GLY A 119 -21.60 -0.79 -12.84
C GLY A 119 -22.27 -0.27 -11.58
N GLY A 120 -21.83 -0.80 -10.45
CA GLY A 120 -22.23 -0.42 -9.10
C GLY A 120 -21.39 -1.17 -8.07
N THR A 121 -21.69 -0.94 -6.80
CA THR A 121 -21.00 -1.60 -5.70
C THR A 121 -21.89 -2.69 -5.06
N TYR A 122 -22.15 -2.62 -3.78
CA TYR A 122 -23.04 -3.52 -3.06
C TYR A 122 -24.52 -3.29 -3.42
N PHE A 123 -25.28 -4.40 -3.57
CA PHE A 123 -26.73 -4.41 -3.75
C PHE A 123 -27.41 -5.33 -2.73
N PRO A 124 -28.43 -4.82 -1.99
CA PRO A 124 -29.13 -5.59 -0.98
C PRO A 124 -30.08 -6.67 -1.59
N PRO A 125 -30.49 -7.69 -0.80
CA PRO A 125 -31.43 -8.72 -1.27
C PRO A 125 -32.85 -8.17 -1.48
N THR A 126 -33.24 -7.13 -0.73
CA THR A 126 -34.50 -6.39 -0.85
C THR A 126 -34.20 -4.89 -0.97
N PRO A 127 -35.07 -4.08 -1.65
CA PRO A 127 -34.80 -2.65 -1.79
C PRO A 127 -34.66 -1.96 -0.43
N ARG A 128 -33.50 -1.33 -0.19
CA ARG A 128 -33.21 -0.58 1.05
C ARG A 128 -32.14 0.51 0.80
N PHE A 129 -32.05 1.49 1.64
CA PHE A 129 -31.08 2.59 1.54
C PHE A 129 -31.13 3.34 0.19
N GLY A 130 -32.33 3.43 -0.43
CA GLY A 130 -32.50 4.06 -1.75
C GLY A 130 -31.92 3.25 -2.92
N ARG A 131 -31.48 2.00 -2.69
CA ARG A 131 -30.93 1.10 -3.72
C ARG A 131 -31.94 0.01 -4.09
N PRO A 132 -31.99 -0.39 -5.38
CA PRO A 132 -32.76 -1.56 -5.81
C PRO A 132 -32.20 -2.84 -5.22
N SER A 133 -33.01 -3.90 -5.19
CA SER A 133 -32.50 -5.24 -4.86
C SER A 133 -31.61 -5.79 -5.97
N PHE A 134 -30.68 -6.69 -5.60
CA PHE A 134 -29.81 -7.33 -6.59
C PHE A 134 -30.61 -8.08 -7.67
N ALA A 135 -31.69 -8.77 -7.29
CA ALA A 135 -32.61 -9.43 -8.25
C ALA A 135 -33.23 -8.44 -9.24
N GLN A 136 -33.61 -7.23 -8.81
CA GLN A 136 -34.14 -6.20 -9.72
C GLN A 136 -33.07 -5.72 -10.70
N VAL A 137 -31.83 -5.51 -10.23
CA VAL A 137 -30.69 -5.14 -11.09
C VAL A 137 -30.43 -6.23 -12.15
N LEU A 138 -30.34 -7.50 -11.74
CA LEU A 138 -30.09 -8.61 -12.65
C LEU A 138 -31.18 -8.72 -13.75
N ARG A 139 -32.45 -8.60 -13.38
CA ARG A 139 -33.57 -8.62 -14.37
C ARG A 139 -33.50 -7.42 -15.31
N ALA A 140 -33.23 -6.22 -14.79
CA ALA A 140 -33.13 -5.03 -15.62
C ALA A 140 -32.00 -5.14 -16.65
N LEU A 141 -30.83 -5.64 -16.24
CA LEU A 141 -29.68 -5.86 -17.13
C LEU A 141 -29.98 -6.94 -18.18
N ALA A 142 -30.61 -8.07 -17.79
CA ALA A 142 -30.99 -9.14 -18.71
C ALA A 142 -31.99 -8.66 -19.75
N ASN A 143 -33.02 -7.92 -19.34
CA ASN A 143 -34.02 -7.36 -20.27
C ASN A 143 -33.39 -6.33 -21.21
N ALA A 144 -32.57 -5.43 -20.69
CA ALA A 144 -31.88 -4.44 -21.52
C ALA A 144 -30.91 -5.10 -22.54
N TRP A 145 -30.24 -6.19 -22.18
CA TRP A 145 -29.42 -6.95 -23.12
C TRP A 145 -30.23 -7.59 -24.24
N ALA A 146 -31.44 -8.09 -23.92
CA ALA A 146 -32.34 -8.72 -24.90
C ALA A 146 -33.03 -7.70 -25.80
N GLU A 147 -33.50 -6.57 -25.26
CA GLU A 147 -34.43 -5.65 -25.94
C GLU A 147 -33.77 -4.37 -26.46
N ASP A 148 -32.66 -3.89 -25.84
CA ASP A 148 -32.04 -2.59 -26.14
C ASP A 148 -30.49 -2.69 -26.23
N ARG A 149 -30.02 -3.78 -26.86
CA ARG A 149 -28.58 -4.07 -26.99
C ARG A 149 -27.79 -2.94 -27.64
N SER A 150 -28.38 -2.27 -28.63
CA SER A 150 -27.70 -1.17 -29.36
C SER A 150 -27.30 -0.03 -28.42
N ARG A 151 -28.17 0.34 -27.47
CA ARG A 151 -27.88 1.36 -26.45
C ARG A 151 -26.77 0.92 -25.50
N LEU A 152 -26.78 -0.35 -25.07
CA LEU A 152 -25.75 -0.89 -24.20
C LEU A 152 -24.38 -0.91 -24.87
N LEU A 153 -24.30 -1.30 -26.15
CA LEU A 153 -23.05 -1.28 -26.92
C LEU A 153 -22.54 0.13 -27.15
N HIS A 154 -23.45 1.10 -27.35
CA HIS A 154 -23.06 2.52 -27.42
C HIS A 154 -22.48 3.03 -26.09
N ALA A 155 -23.12 2.68 -24.96
CA ALA A 155 -22.60 3.02 -23.62
C ALA A 155 -21.22 2.39 -23.40
N ALA A 156 -21.05 1.10 -23.71
CA ALA A 156 -19.78 0.38 -23.62
C ALA A 156 -18.67 1.06 -24.42
N THR A 157 -18.97 1.44 -25.67
CA THR A 157 -18.02 2.16 -26.53
C THR A 157 -17.62 3.51 -25.93
N SER A 158 -18.59 4.24 -25.35
CA SER A 158 -18.33 5.55 -24.74
C SER A 158 -17.43 5.45 -23.52
N VAL A 159 -17.68 4.48 -22.63
CA VAL A 159 -16.82 4.23 -21.45
C VAL A 159 -15.44 3.76 -21.88
N SER A 160 -15.35 2.82 -22.85
CA SER A 160 -14.05 2.35 -23.37
C SER A 160 -13.20 3.48 -23.96
N ARG A 161 -13.84 4.48 -24.59
CA ARG A 161 -13.13 5.68 -25.09
C ARG A 161 -12.57 6.54 -23.94
N VAL A 162 -13.33 6.70 -22.86
CA VAL A 162 -12.86 7.41 -21.66
C VAL A 162 -11.67 6.69 -21.04
N LEU A 163 -11.75 5.36 -20.89
CA LEU A 163 -10.64 4.54 -20.36
C LEU A 163 -9.37 4.71 -21.20
N ALA A 164 -9.49 4.65 -22.52
CA ALA A 164 -8.35 4.84 -23.42
C ALA A 164 -7.73 6.24 -23.29
N ALA A 165 -8.55 7.27 -23.06
CA ALA A 165 -8.07 8.64 -22.89
C ALA A 165 -7.42 8.88 -21.52
N GLN A 166 -7.96 8.31 -20.44
CA GLN A 166 -7.42 8.52 -19.08
C GLN A 166 -6.04 7.90 -18.87
N GLY A 167 -5.72 6.82 -19.57
CA GLY A 167 -4.39 6.20 -19.52
C GLY A 167 -3.37 6.82 -20.46
N ALA A 168 -3.73 7.86 -21.24
CA ALA A 168 -2.81 8.48 -22.18
C ALA A 168 -1.76 9.34 -21.46
N ALA A 169 -0.51 9.30 -21.93
CA ALA A 169 0.49 10.27 -21.51
C ALA A 169 0.09 11.67 -22.03
N ASP A 170 0.28 12.68 -21.19
CA ASP A 170 0.07 14.10 -21.52
C ASP A 170 1.38 14.86 -21.26
N PRO A 171 2.35 14.82 -22.22
CA PRO A 171 3.69 15.32 -22.00
C PRO A 171 3.74 16.82 -21.75
N GLY A 172 4.55 17.21 -20.78
CA GLY A 172 4.81 18.60 -20.43
C GLY A 172 6.04 18.73 -19.54
N PRO A 173 6.27 19.91 -18.96
CA PRO A 173 7.34 20.07 -17.99
C PRO A 173 7.07 19.20 -16.76
N GLY A 174 8.12 18.56 -16.24
CA GLY A 174 8.04 17.78 -14.99
C GLY A 174 7.61 18.64 -13.79
N PRO A 175 7.31 18.02 -12.64
CA PRO A 175 6.90 18.73 -11.43
C PRO A 175 7.89 19.82 -11.03
N THR A 176 7.37 21.04 -10.81
CA THR A 176 8.15 22.21 -10.40
C THR A 176 8.10 22.40 -8.88
N PRO A 177 9.05 23.14 -8.25
CA PRO A 177 8.96 23.50 -6.85
C PRO A 177 7.62 24.19 -6.47
N ALA A 178 7.07 24.99 -7.38
CA ALA A 178 5.78 25.65 -7.19
C ALA A 178 4.62 24.63 -7.13
N LEU A 179 4.65 23.57 -7.94
CA LEU A 179 3.66 22.49 -7.88
C LEU A 179 3.78 21.69 -6.58
N LEU A 180 5.01 21.39 -6.12
CA LEU A 180 5.24 20.70 -4.85
C LEU A 180 4.68 21.52 -3.68
N ALA A 181 4.99 22.82 -3.61
CA ALA A 181 4.47 23.72 -2.58
C ALA A 181 2.95 23.83 -2.63
N ARG A 182 2.35 23.86 -3.83
CA ARG A 182 0.90 23.87 -4.03
C ARG A 182 0.26 22.57 -3.53
N ALA A 183 0.81 21.41 -3.89
CA ALA A 183 0.33 20.10 -3.43
C ALA A 183 0.37 20.02 -1.89
N ARG A 184 1.52 20.39 -1.27
CA ARG A 184 1.66 20.49 0.18
C ARG A 184 0.56 21.36 0.78
N GLY A 185 0.35 22.58 0.24
CA GLY A 185 -0.66 23.51 0.74
C GLY A 185 -2.10 22.97 0.59
N LEU A 186 -2.38 22.17 -0.44
CA LEU A 186 -3.69 21.52 -0.62
C LEU A 186 -3.93 20.44 0.44
N TYR A 187 -2.94 19.58 0.69
CA TYR A 187 -3.04 18.55 1.72
C TYR A 187 -3.17 19.15 3.12
N LEU A 188 -2.39 20.20 3.44
CA LEU A 188 -2.48 20.86 4.76
C LEU A 188 -3.83 21.57 4.97
N ARG A 189 -4.49 22.08 3.92
CA ARG A 189 -5.87 22.58 4.01
C ARG A 189 -6.90 21.49 4.27
N GLY A 190 -6.65 20.26 3.79
CA GLY A 190 -7.48 19.08 4.06
C GLY A 190 -7.20 18.41 5.40
N GLN A 191 -6.17 18.84 6.12
CA GLN A 191 -5.74 18.26 7.39
C GLN A 191 -6.76 18.51 8.51
N ASP A 192 -7.14 17.46 9.23
CA ASP A 192 -7.83 17.59 10.51
C ASP A 192 -6.81 17.89 11.60
N TRP A 193 -6.80 19.13 12.09
CA TRP A 193 -5.83 19.58 13.09
C TRP A 193 -6.16 19.19 14.52
N ASP A 194 -7.36 18.63 14.78
CA ASP A 194 -7.78 18.13 16.09
C ASP A 194 -7.47 16.62 16.23
N GLN A 195 -7.88 15.84 15.22
CA GLN A 195 -7.79 14.37 15.26
C GLN A 195 -6.71 13.79 14.34
N GLY A 196 -6.02 14.59 13.56
CA GLY A 196 -5.08 14.09 12.55
C GLY A 196 -5.79 13.41 11.37
N GLY A 197 -5.03 13.19 10.30
CA GLY A 197 -5.58 12.62 9.09
C GLY A 197 -6.21 13.63 8.15
N LEU A 198 -6.59 13.20 6.94
CA LEU A 198 -7.23 14.04 5.94
C LEU A 198 -8.75 13.90 5.97
N GLY A 199 -9.44 15.03 5.87
CA GLY A 199 -10.90 15.09 5.74
C GLY A 199 -11.65 14.66 7.00
N ARG A 200 -12.86 14.12 6.77
CA ARG A 200 -13.76 13.60 7.81
C ARG A 200 -13.87 12.07 7.68
N ALA A 201 -14.72 11.49 8.53
CA ALA A 201 -15.01 10.05 8.46
C ALA A 201 -15.60 9.61 7.09
N PRO A 202 -15.26 8.41 6.60
CA PRO A 202 -14.23 7.50 7.13
C PRO A 202 -12.80 8.04 6.91
N LYS A 203 -11.87 7.71 7.83
CA LYS A 203 -10.48 8.17 7.76
C LYS A 203 -9.53 7.04 7.42
N PHE A 204 -8.69 7.28 6.41
CA PHE A 204 -7.59 6.39 6.01
C PHE A 204 -6.24 6.98 6.41
N PRO A 205 -5.21 6.14 6.64
CA PRO A 205 -3.86 6.61 6.96
C PRO A 205 -3.24 7.50 5.88
N ASN A 206 -3.57 7.27 4.60
CA ASN A 206 -3.05 8.01 3.44
C ASN A 206 -1.51 8.15 3.46
N ALA A 207 -0.81 7.07 3.78
CA ALA A 207 0.62 7.07 4.03
C ALA A 207 1.48 7.68 2.91
N PRO A 208 1.20 7.50 1.60
CA PRO A 208 1.94 8.17 0.53
C PRO A 208 1.87 9.70 0.62
N VAL A 209 0.70 10.26 1.00
CA VAL A 209 0.54 11.71 1.20
C VAL A 209 1.41 12.21 2.36
N TYR A 210 1.38 11.49 3.50
CA TYR A 210 2.16 11.90 4.67
C TYR A 210 3.67 11.71 4.49
N ARG A 211 4.08 10.72 3.69
CA ARG A 211 5.49 10.58 3.30
C ARG A 211 5.96 11.74 2.41
N PHE A 212 5.11 12.21 1.48
CA PHE A 212 5.38 13.41 0.68
C PHE A 212 5.41 14.66 1.56
N LEU A 213 4.40 14.87 2.43
CA LEU A 213 4.36 16.00 3.37
C LEU A 213 5.62 16.03 4.25
N TRP A 214 6.06 14.87 4.73
CA TRP A 214 7.28 14.74 5.51
C TRP A 214 8.50 15.20 4.72
N GLN A 215 8.71 14.66 3.52
CA GLN A 215 9.87 14.99 2.68
C GLN A 215 9.88 16.47 2.29
N GLU A 216 8.75 16.99 1.83
CA GLU A 216 8.61 18.38 1.42
C GLU A 216 8.75 19.34 2.61
N GLY A 217 8.15 19.00 3.76
CA GLY A 217 8.28 19.77 5.00
C GLY A 217 9.72 19.82 5.51
N PHE A 218 10.40 18.67 5.53
CA PHE A 218 11.78 18.58 5.96
C PHE A 218 12.71 19.40 5.04
N ARG A 219 12.51 19.32 3.73
CA ARG A 219 13.29 20.05 2.73
C ARG A 219 13.05 21.56 2.78
N SER A 220 11.78 21.99 2.86
CA SER A 220 11.42 23.41 2.84
C SER A 220 11.51 24.10 4.21
N GLY A 221 11.71 23.35 5.29
CA GLY A 221 11.65 23.86 6.66
C GLY A 221 10.22 24.12 7.15
N ASP A 222 9.20 23.56 6.47
CA ASP A 222 7.80 23.75 6.85
C ASP A 222 7.40 22.85 8.03
N SER A 223 7.37 23.45 9.22
CA SER A 223 7.03 22.75 10.45
C SER A 223 5.57 22.26 10.51
N GLU A 224 4.64 22.87 9.75
CA GLU A 224 3.25 22.41 9.72
C GLU A 224 3.11 21.07 9.02
N ALA A 225 3.87 20.85 7.93
CA ALA A 225 3.86 19.57 7.23
C ALA A 225 4.41 18.43 8.10
N LEU A 226 5.48 18.69 8.88
CA LEU A 226 5.99 17.72 9.84
C LEU A 226 5.01 17.49 10.99
N ARG A 227 4.41 18.56 11.54
CA ARG A 227 3.39 18.49 12.59
C ARG A 227 2.17 17.69 12.18
N ALA A 228 1.71 17.82 10.92
CA ALA A 228 0.59 17.04 10.40
C ALA A 228 0.86 15.52 10.48
N THR A 229 2.08 15.10 10.13
CA THR A 229 2.48 13.67 10.21
C THR A 229 2.60 13.22 11.67
N HIS A 230 3.21 14.02 12.54
CA HIS A 230 3.27 13.69 13.98
C HIS A 230 1.87 13.53 14.58
N LEU A 231 0.95 14.46 14.29
CA LEU A 231 -0.42 14.42 14.79
C LEU A 231 -1.16 13.16 14.31
N LEU A 232 -1.05 12.81 13.02
CA LEU A 232 -1.62 11.57 12.50
C LEU A 232 -1.13 10.35 13.30
N LEU A 233 0.21 10.21 13.40
CA LEU A 233 0.82 9.04 14.04
C LEU A 233 0.47 8.95 15.52
N GLU A 234 0.40 10.06 16.25
CA GLU A 234 0.01 10.09 17.66
C GLU A 234 -1.45 9.67 17.85
N ARG A 235 -2.37 10.23 17.06
CA ARG A 235 -3.79 9.92 17.16
C ARG A 235 -4.10 8.47 16.79
N MET A 236 -3.54 7.99 15.68
CA MET A 236 -3.68 6.60 15.28
C MET A 236 -3.06 5.64 16.32
N SER A 237 -1.87 5.97 16.85
CA SER A 237 -1.15 5.10 17.80
C SER A 237 -1.80 5.01 19.18
N GLN A 238 -2.69 5.94 19.51
CA GLN A 238 -3.46 5.94 20.77
C GLN A 238 -4.92 5.54 20.57
N GLY A 239 -5.48 5.72 19.36
CA GLY A 239 -6.86 5.37 19.01
C GLY A 239 -7.11 3.87 18.92
N GLY A 240 -8.39 3.52 18.75
CA GLY A 240 -8.83 2.13 18.60
C GLY A 240 -8.42 1.47 17.27
N ILE A 241 -7.95 2.25 16.29
CA ILE A 241 -7.39 1.73 15.05
C ILE A 241 -6.11 0.90 15.26
N PHE A 242 -5.37 1.16 16.36
CA PHE A 242 -4.24 0.34 16.78
C PHE A 242 -4.69 -0.75 17.76
N ASP A 243 -4.30 -1.99 17.53
CA ASP A 243 -4.58 -3.09 18.44
C ASP A 243 -3.65 -3.04 19.67
N HIS A 244 -4.11 -2.45 20.75
CA HIS A 244 -3.34 -2.26 22.00
C HIS A 244 -2.94 -3.54 22.72
N LEU A 245 -3.47 -4.69 22.33
CA LEU A 245 -3.12 -5.99 22.91
C LEU A 245 -2.19 -6.81 22.02
N GLY A 246 -2.49 -6.85 20.71
CA GLY A 246 -1.80 -7.72 19.78
C GLY A 246 -0.83 -7.00 18.83
N GLY A 247 -0.91 -5.68 18.74
CA GLY A 247 -0.15 -4.89 17.78
C GLY A 247 -0.76 -4.88 16.38
N GLY A 248 -0.22 -4.02 15.53
CA GLY A 248 -0.70 -3.78 14.18
C GLY A 248 -1.89 -2.81 14.12
N TYR A 249 -1.96 -2.08 13.00
CA TYR A 249 -3.01 -1.10 12.70
C TYR A 249 -4.06 -1.71 11.79
N ALA A 250 -5.34 -1.42 12.06
CA ALA A 250 -6.41 -1.68 11.12
C ALA A 250 -6.33 -0.70 9.94
N ARG A 251 -7.01 -1.03 8.84
CA ARG A 251 -6.89 -0.32 7.56
C ARG A 251 -7.40 1.10 7.59
N TYR A 252 -8.57 1.35 8.21
CA TYR A 252 -9.17 2.68 8.34
C TYR A 252 -10.11 2.75 9.53
N ALA A 253 -10.47 3.96 9.92
CA ALA A 253 -11.51 4.22 10.92
C ALA A 253 -12.79 4.68 10.27
N THR A 254 -13.93 4.17 10.74
CA THR A 254 -15.27 4.59 10.28
C THR A 254 -15.72 5.90 10.90
N ASP A 255 -15.02 6.37 11.94
CA ASP A 255 -15.22 7.65 12.63
C ASP A 255 -14.07 8.64 12.37
N ALA A 256 -14.24 9.88 12.84
CA ALA A 256 -13.24 10.92 12.66
C ALA A 256 -12.12 10.93 13.70
N ALA A 257 -12.25 10.16 14.79
CA ALA A 257 -11.34 10.19 15.95
C ALA A 257 -10.39 9.00 16.03
N TRP A 258 -10.37 8.13 15.01
CA TRP A 258 -9.57 6.91 14.96
C TRP A 258 -9.96 5.86 16.02
N LEU A 259 -11.19 5.94 16.54
CA LEU A 259 -11.69 5.05 17.57
C LEU A 259 -12.26 3.74 17.00
N ILE A 260 -13.14 3.83 15.99
CA ILE A 260 -13.89 2.69 15.45
C ILE A 260 -13.21 2.20 14.18
N PRO A 261 -12.36 1.14 14.23
CA PRO A 261 -11.71 0.63 13.04
C PRO A 261 -12.70 -0.19 12.20
N HIS A 262 -12.44 -0.26 10.90
CA HIS A 262 -12.85 -1.39 10.09
C HIS A 262 -11.79 -2.48 10.28
N PHE A 263 -12.06 -3.47 11.08
CA PHE A 263 -11.09 -4.34 11.78
C PHE A 263 -10.11 -5.15 10.91
N GLU A 264 -10.18 -5.07 9.58
CA GLU A 264 -9.18 -5.68 8.68
C GLU A 264 -7.79 -5.07 8.90
N LYS A 265 -6.74 -5.91 8.89
CA LYS A 265 -5.35 -5.45 9.00
C LYS A 265 -4.59 -5.84 7.75
N MET A 266 -4.17 -4.83 6.97
CA MET A 266 -3.46 -5.04 5.72
C MET A 266 -1.94 -4.94 5.93
N LEU A 267 -1.18 -5.76 5.23
CA LEU A 267 0.28 -5.74 5.28
C LEU A 267 0.84 -4.38 4.84
N TYR A 268 0.32 -3.84 3.72
CA TYR A 268 0.82 -2.58 3.14
C TYR A 268 0.60 -1.36 4.03
N ASP A 269 -0.50 -1.29 4.79
CA ASP A 269 -0.75 -0.18 5.73
C ASP A 269 0.27 -0.22 6.86
N ASN A 270 0.45 -1.39 7.46
CA ASN A 270 1.40 -1.59 8.57
C ASN A 270 2.85 -1.34 8.14
N ALA A 271 3.23 -1.72 6.93
CA ALA A 271 4.54 -1.44 6.36
C ALA A 271 4.79 0.07 6.23
N GLN A 272 3.85 0.81 5.66
CA GLN A 272 3.99 2.24 5.43
C GLN A 272 3.92 3.04 6.74
N ILE A 273 3.07 2.65 7.68
CA ILE A 273 3.02 3.27 9.01
C ILE A 273 4.33 3.02 9.77
N LEU A 274 4.95 1.84 9.65
CA LEU A 274 6.25 1.55 10.24
C LEU A 274 7.35 2.47 9.67
N ASP A 275 7.35 2.75 8.36
CA ASP A 275 8.28 3.70 7.71
C ASP A 275 8.09 5.12 8.26
N LEU A 276 6.82 5.58 8.38
CA LEU A 276 6.50 6.89 8.95
C LEU A 276 6.87 7.02 10.44
N LEU A 277 6.64 5.98 11.24
CA LEU A 277 7.04 5.93 12.65
C LEU A 277 8.56 6.07 12.80
N ALA A 278 9.33 5.42 11.92
CA ALA A 278 10.78 5.53 11.93
C ALA A 278 11.25 6.95 11.54
N LEU A 279 10.68 7.56 10.51
CA LEU A 279 10.97 8.95 10.14
C LEU A 279 10.64 9.93 11.27
N ALA A 280 9.47 9.79 11.88
CA ALA A 280 9.03 10.65 12.98
C ALA A 280 9.91 10.48 14.22
N PHE A 281 10.32 9.25 14.56
CA PHE A 281 11.23 8.99 15.68
C PHE A 281 12.63 9.53 15.44
N ALA A 282 13.15 9.44 14.21
CA ALA A 282 14.45 10.00 13.87
C ALA A 282 14.48 11.53 14.01
N HIS A 283 13.35 12.20 13.84
CA HIS A 283 13.19 13.65 13.99
C HIS A 283 12.91 14.06 15.45
N ASP A 284 11.96 13.39 16.09
CA ASP A 284 11.52 13.63 17.47
C ASP A 284 11.32 12.27 18.17
N PRO A 285 12.28 11.82 19.00
CA PRO A 285 12.32 10.44 19.52
C PRO A 285 11.30 10.18 20.63
N LYS A 286 10.01 10.22 20.30
CA LYS A 286 8.94 9.92 21.25
C LYS A 286 8.88 8.40 21.57
N PRO A 287 8.78 8.02 22.86
CA PRO A 287 8.64 6.62 23.27
C PRO A 287 7.47 5.90 22.58
N LEU A 288 6.38 6.62 22.27
CA LEU A 288 5.21 6.09 21.58
C LEU A 288 5.57 5.46 20.23
N TYR A 289 6.37 6.14 19.42
CA TYR A 289 6.74 5.65 18.09
C TYR A 289 7.57 4.37 18.17
N ALA A 290 8.54 4.32 19.09
CA ALA A 290 9.35 3.12 19.30
C ALA A 290 8.53 1.93 19.80
N ALA A 291 7.59 2.16 20.72
CA ALA A 291 6.70 1.12 21.22
C ALA A 291 5.82 0.56 20.10
N ARG A 292 5.15 1.44 19.33
CA ARG A 292 4.28 1.02 18.23
C ARG A 292 5.02 0.33 17.10
N ALA A 293 6.23 0.78 16.77
CA ALA A 293 7.08 0.11 15.79
C ALA A 293 7.42 -1.32 16.24
N ARG A 294 7.85 -1.51 17.50
CA ARG A 294 8.15 -2.84 18.05
C ARG A 294 6.92 -3.74 18.10
N GLU A 295 5.79 -3.23 18.60
CA GLU A 295 4.53 -3.99 18.69
C GLU A 295 4.03 -4.39 17.28
N THR A 296 4.20 -3.53 16.27
CA THR A 296 3.85 -3.84 14.88
C THR A 296 4.77 -4.92 14.28
N VAL A 297 6.09 -4.84 14.47
CA VAL A 297 7.02 -5.88 13.98
C VAL A 297 6.77 -7.22 14.69
N VAL A 298 6.50 -7.21 16.00
CA VAL A 298 6.13 -8.43 16.73
C VAL A 298 4.82 -9.03 16.19
N TRP A 299 3.84 -8.18 15.86
CA TRP A 299 2.60 -8.63 15.23
C TRP A 299 2.86 -9.25 13.85
N LEU A 300 3.66 -8.62 12.99
CA LEU A 300 4.05 -9.16 11.68
C LEU A 300 4.66 -10.57 11.82
N GLN A 301 5.60 -10.73 12.74
CA GLN A 301 6.29 -12.02 12.95
C GLN A 301 5.38 -13.09 13.56
N ARG A 302 4.44 -12.71 14.42
CA ARG A 302 3.56 -13.65 15.14
C ARG A 302 2.34 -14.05 14.32
N GLU A 303 1.68 -13.08 13.66
CA GLU A 303 0.38 -13.29 13.02
C GLU A 303 0.48 -13.41 11.49
N MET A 304 1.42 -12.70 10.87
CA MET A 304 1.48 -12.58 9.41
C MET A 304 2.55 -13.46 8.77
N ALA A 305 3.51 -14.00 9.53
CA ALA A 305 4.56 -14.84 8.97
C ALA A 305 3.97 -16.08 8.27
N HIS A 306 4.31 -16.27 7.00
CA HIS A 306 3.86 -17.37 6.16
C HIS A 306 4.91 -17.70 5.10
N GLU A 307 5.34 -18.97 5.02
CA GLU A 307 6.21 -19.50 3.97
C GLU A 307 7.49 -18.68 3.67
N GLY A 308 8.05 -18.05 4.72
CA GLY A 308 9.27 -17.25 4.63
C GLY A 308 9.05 -15.78 4.26
N ALA A 309 7.80 -15.36 4.11
CA ALA A 309 7.39 -13.96 3.88
C ALA A 309 6.22 -13.59 4.79
N PHE A 310 5.45 -12.56 4.46
CA PHE A 310 4.27 -12.15 5.20
C PHE A 310 3.00 -12.31 4.34
N ALA A 311 1.95 -12.85 4.94
CA ALA A 311 0.61 -12.94 4.42
C ALA A 311 0.02 -11.56 4.11
N ALA A 312 -0.99 -11.50 3.23
CA ALA A 312 -1.55 -10.24 2.74
C ALA A 312 -2.37 -9.49 3.80
N ALA A 313 -3.28 -10.18 4.50
CA ALA A 313 -4.23 -9.52 5.38
C ALA A 313 -4.78 -10.43 6.49
N LEU A 314 -5.34 -9.79 7.53
CA LEU A 314 -6.30 -10.40 8.45
C LEU A 314 -7.69 -9.82 8.18
N ASP A 315 -8.69 -10.69 8.20
CA ASP A 315 -10.10 -10.34 7.96
C ASP A 315 -10.64 -9.38 9.03
N ALA A 316 -11.62 -8.56 8.65
CA ALA A 316 -12.40 -7.76 9.59
C ALA A 316 -13.30 -8.64 10.46
N ASP A 317 -13.80 -9.74 9.91
CA ASP A 317 -14.78 -10.62 10.51
C ASP A 317 -14.12 -11.77 11.27
N SER A 318 -14.76 -12.16 12.36
CA SER A 318 -14.43 -13.34 13.14
C SER A 318 -15.72 -14.01 13.56
N ASP A 319 -15.88 -15.31 13.25
CA ASP A 319 -17.09 -16.06 13.59
C ASP A 319 -18.37 -15.36 13.06
N GLY A 320 -18.29 -14.78 11.84
CA GLY A 320 -19.40 -14.15 11.15
C GLY A 320 -19.79 -12.74 11.65
N GLU A 321 -19.01 -12.13 12.54
CA GLU A 321 -19.27 -10.78 13.06
C GLU A 321 -18.03 -9.90 12.93
N GLU A 322 -18.19 -8.67 12.43
CA GLU A 322 -17.13 -7.67 12.33
C GLU A 322 -16.59 -7.33 13.72
N GLY A 323 -15.27 -7.35 13.88
CA GLY A 323 -14.58 -6.93 15.10
C GLY A 323 -14.71 -7.85 16.31
N LYS A 324 -15.49 -8.94 16.25
CA LYS A 324 -15.78 -9.83 17.40
C LYS A 324 -14.54 -10.29 18.13
N PHE A 325 -13.46 -10.56 17.43
CA PHE A 325 -12.19 -10.97 18.04
C PHE A 325 -11.58 -9.87 18.90
N TYR A 326 -11.72 -8.59 18.53
CA TYR A 326 -10.98 -7.48 19.10
C TYR A 326 -11.71 -6.77 20.25
N VAL A 327 -13.05 -6.78 20.25
CA VAL A 327 -13.87 -5.99 21.18
C VAL A 327 -14.12 -6.70 22.51
N TRP A 328 -14.49 -5.93 23.51
CA TRP A 328 -14.65 -6.39 24.89
C TRP A 328 -15.95 -5.90 25.51
N THR A 329 -16.37 -6.49 26.60
CA THR A 329 -17.31 -5.90 27.56
C THR A 329 -16.56 -5.46 28.82
N ARG A 330 -17.07 -4.45 29.52
CA ARG A 330 -16.52 -4.06 30.82
C ARG A 330 -16.49 -5.23 31.81
N GLN A 331 -17.56 -6.03 31.81
CA GLN A 331 -17.67 -7.20 32.70
C GLN A 331 -16.57 -8.23 32.44
N GLU A 332 -16.28 -8.51 31.20
CA GLU A 332 -15.23 -9.44 30.77
C GLU A 332 -13.85 -8.97 31.26
N ILE A 333 -13.52 -7.69 31.03
CA ILE A 333 -12.26 -7.10 31.47
C ILE A 333 -12.19 -7.11 33.01
N ALA A 334 -13.26 -6.72 33.72
CA ALA A 334 -13.30 -6.70 35.16
C ALA A 334 -13.16 -8.12 35.78
N GLY A 335 -13.79 -9.12 35.17
CA GLY A 335 -13.65 -10.52 35.60
C GLY A 335 -12.21 -11.05 35.45
N LEU A 336 -11.49 -10.58 34.42
CA LEU A 336 -10.09 -10.95 34.19
C LEU A 336 -9.13 -10.18 35.10
N LEU A 337 -9.28 -8.87 35.22
CA LEU A 337 -8.31 -8.00 35.89
C LEU A 337 -8.59 -7.85 37.41
N GLY A 338 -9.82 -8.10 37.86
CA GLY A 338 -10.20 -7.99 39.26
C GLY A 338 -9.92 -6.60 39.84
N ALA A 339 -9.19 -6.52 40.94
CA ALA A 339 -8.85 -5.26 41.61
C ALA A 339 -8.00 -4.29 40.75
N ALA A 340 -7.38 -4.78 39.68
CA ALA A 340 -6.59 -3.92 38.75
C ALA A 340 -7.45 -3.24 37.69
N THR A 341 -8.76 -3.51 37.62
CA THR A 341 -9.65 -2.97 36.57
C THR A 341 -9.65 -1.44 36.52
N GLU A 342 -9.82 -0.77 37.66
CA GLU A 342 -9.90 0.70 37.68
C GLU A 342 -8.53 1.35 37.32
N ARG A 343 -7.43 0.72 37.68
CA ARG A 343 -6.09 1.16 37.28
C ARG A 343 -5.91 1.03 35.75
N PHE A 344 -6.36 -0.09 35.17
CA PHE A 344 -6.35 -0.25 33.71
C PHE A 344 -7.26 0.77 33.03
N ALA A 345 -8.47 1.00 33.59
CA ALA A 345 -9.46 1.93 33.07
C ALA A 345 -8.98 3.40 33.07
N ALA A 346 -8.06 3.77 33.95
CA ALA A 346 -7.45 5.11 33.96
C ALA A 346 -6.62 5.39 32.70
N HIS A 347 -6.18 4.36 32.00
CA HIS A 347 -5.38 4.46 30.76
C HIS A 347 -6.16 4.02 29.51
N TYR A 348 -7.04 3.04 29.68
CA TYR A 348 -7.91 2.46 28.64
C TYR A 348 -9.37 2.56 29.13
N PRO A 349 -10.11 3.60 28.74
CA PRO A 349 -11.46 3.83 29.24
C PRO A 349 -12.38 2.63 29.04
N LEU A 350 -13.16 2.30 30.07
CA LEU A 350 -14.10 1.19 30.06
C LEU A 350 -15.52 1.72 30.37
N PRO A 351 -16.15 2.50 29.45
CA PRO A 351 -17.49 3.04 29.70
C PRO A 351 -18.50 1.90 29.92
N PRO A 352 -19.46 2.07 30.86
CA PRO A 352 -20.45 1.02 31.16
C PRO A 352 -21.28 0.59 29.95
N GLU A 353 -21.64 1.56 29.10
CA GLU A 353 -22.45 1.33 27.88
C GLU A 353 -21.62 0.89 26.66
N GLY A 354 -20.28 0.75 26.81
CA GLY A 354 -19.38 0.58 25.68
C GLY A 354 -19.14 1.88 24.90
N ASN A 355 -18.19 1.81 23.97
CA ASN A 355 -17.92 2.92 23.04
C ASN A 355 -18.26 2.55 21.57
N TRP A 356 -18.71 1.30 21.34
CA TRP A 356 -19.18 0.82 20.05
C TRP A 356 -20.14 -0.37 20.25
N GLU A 357 -21.40 -0.24 19.81
CA GLU A 357 -22.43 -1.32 19.83
C GLU A 357 -22.49 -2.12 21.14
N HIS A 358 -22.50 -1.42 22.28
CA HIS A 358 -22.44 -2.01 23.64
C HIS A 358 -21.18 -2.82 23.94
N LYS A 359 -20.13 -2.67 23.11
CA LYS A 359 -18.80 -3.24 23.29
C LYS A 359 -17.77 -2.14 23.51
N ILE A 360 -16.58 -2.53 23.89
CA ILE A 360 -15.44 -1.65 24.11
C ILE A 360 -14.35 -1.98 23.10
N ILE A 361 -14.03 -1.00 22.28
CA ILE A 361 -12.78 -0.93 21.53
C ILE A 361 -11.77 -0.26 22.45
N LEU A 362 -10.61 -0.90 22.63
CA LEU A 362 -9.57 -0.32 23.48
C LEU A 362 -8.90 0.85 22.77
N GLU A 363 -8.89 2.00 23.43
CA GLU A 363 -8.10 3.18 23.06
C GLU A 363 -7.26 3.63 24.26
N ARG A 364 -6.11 4.23 24.00
CA ARG A 364 -5.26 4.73 25.07
C ARG A 364 -5.37 6.25 25.19
N ILE A 365 -5.81 6.76 26.33
CA ILE A 365 -6.02 8.20 26.55
C ILE A 365 -4.86 8.89 27.29
N THR A 366 -3.84 8.12 27.72
CA THR A 366 -2.69 8.66 28.45
C THR A 366 -1.40 8.45 27.68
N PRO A 367 -0.37 9.31 27.86
CA PRO A 367 0.98 9.04 27.37
C PRO A 367 1.52 7.70 27.87
N LEU A 368 2.53 7.15 27.17
CA LEU A 368 3.29 6.01 27.69
C LEU A 368 4.05 6.44 28.96
N GLY A 369 4.09 5.60 29.97
CA GLY A 369 4.76 5.90 31.25
C GLY A 369 4.43 4.93 32.39
N ALA A 370 3.37 4.14 32.23
CA ALA A 370 2.94 3.13 33.21
C ALA A 370 3.08 1.69 32.66
N GLU A 371 4.04 1.46 31.76
CA GLU A 371 4.13 0.20 31.00
C GLU A 371 4.47 -1.00 31.88
N ASP A 372 5.29 -0.84 32.93
CA ASP A 372 5.61 -1.90 33.87
C ASP A 372 4.36 -2.45 34.58
N GLU A 373 3.36 -1.59 34.83
CA GLU A 373 2.09 -1.96 35.44
C GLU A 373 1.06 -2.44 34.41
N LEU A 374 1.03 -1.85 33.22
CA LEU A 374 0.02 -2.12 32.20
C LEU A 374 0.36 -3.35 31.35
N SER A 375 1.65 -3.62 31.09
CA SER A 375 2.06 -4.74 30.25
C SER A 375 1.57 -6.10 30.78
N PRO A 376 1.65 -6.42 32.08
CA PRO A 376 1.09 -7.66 32.60
C PRO A 376 -0.43 -7.75 32.43
N LEU A 377 -1.14 -6.62 32.55
CA LEU A 377 -2.61 -6.58 32.41
C LEU A 377 -3.00 -6.78 30.94
N ARG A 378 -2.31 -6.10 30.01
CA ARG A 378 -2.48 -6.31 28.56
C ARG A 378 -2.17 -7.75 28.16
N ALA A 379 -1.09 -8.33 28.67
CA ALA A 379 -0.72 -9.72 28.41
C ALA A 379 -1.81 -10.71 28.88
N LYS A 380 -2.45 -10.46 30.03
CA LYS A 380 -3.54 -11.29 30.53
C LYS A 380 -4.77 -11.23 29.63
N LEU A 381 -5.15 -10.03 29.17
CA LEU A 381 -6.23 -9.83 28.21
C LEU A 381 -5.90 -10.47 26.86
N PHE A 382 -4.69 -10.29 26.36
CA PHE A 382 -4.22 -10.90 25.10
C PHE A 382 -4.29 -12.43 25.15
N ALA A 383 -3.82 -13.05 26.23
CA ALA A 383 -3.89 -14.51 26.43
C ALA A 383 -5.32 -15.04 26.48
N HIS A 384 -6.26 -14.26 27.04
CA HIS A 384 -7.67 -14.60 27.02
C HIS A 384 -8.27 -14.48 25.62
N ARG A 385 -8.00 -13.37 24.92
CA ARG A 385 -8.45 -13.12 23.54
C ARG A 385 -7.95 -14.20 22.57
N ALA A 386 -6.75 -14.72 22.77
CA ALA A 386 -6.17 -15.75 21.92
C ALA A 386 -6.98 -17.07 21.89
N ARG A 387 -7.95 -17.26 22.81
CA ARG A 387 -8.87 -18.42 22.85
C ARG A 387 -10.12 -18.20 21.99
N ARG A 388 -10.39 -16.97 21.55
CA ARG A 388 -11.51 -16.66 20.66
C ARG A 388 -11.22 -17.19 19.25
N VAL A 389 -12.27 -17.36 18.45
CA VAL A 389 -12.13 -17.63 17.01
C VAL A 389 -11.35 -16.48 16.38
N ARG A 390 -10.26 -16.79 15.70
CA ARG A 390 -9.41 -15.77 15.08
C ARG A 390 -10.04 -15.28 13.77
N PRO A 391 -9.79 -14.02 13.37
CA PRO A 391 -10.05 -13.56 12.02
C PRO A 391 -9.38 -14.46 10.99
N GLY A 392 -10.01 -14.65 9.86
CA GLY A 392 -9.40 -15.32 8.71
C GLY A 392 -8.10 -14.61 8.31
N ARG A 393 -7.08 -15.40 7.92
CA ARG A 393 -5.86 -14.85 7.36
C ARG A 393 -5.82 -15.15 5.86
N ASP A 394 -5.59 -14.11 5.08
CA ASP A 394 -5.31 -14.27 3.66
C ASP A 394 -3.84 -14.60 3.46
N ASP A 395 -3.56 -15.87 3.24
CA ASP A 395 -2.20 -16.42 3.16
C ASP A 395 -1.47 -16.13 1.83
N LYS A 396 -2.06 -15.33 0.93
CA LYS A 396 -1.35 -14.88 -0.26
C LYS A 396 -0.07 -14.14 0.11
N LEU A 397 0.97 -14.37 -0.64
CA LEU A 397 2.18 -13.55 -0.64
C LEU A 397 2.10 -12.61 -1.84
N LEU A 398 2.06 -11.32 -1.60
CA LEU A 398 2.07 -10.29 -2.64
C LEU A 398 3.45 -9.64 -2.71
N THR A 399 4.01 -9.54 -3.90
CA THR A 399 5.39 -9.09 -4.11
C THR A 399 5.58 -7.64 -3.66
N ASP A 400 4.72 -6.73 -4.11
CA ASP A 400 4.80 -5.30 -3.80
C ASP A 400 4.61 -5.00 -2.30
N TRP A 401 3.61 -5.63 -1.64
CA TRP A 401 3.34 -5.38 -0.23
C TRP A 401 4.47 -5.88 0.68
N ASN A 402 5.03 -7.05 0.35
CA ASN A 402 6.21 -7.56 1.06
C ASN A 402 7.45 -6.70 0.78
N ALA A 403 7.61 -6.20 -0.45
CA ALA A 403 8.72 -5.30 -0.78
C ALA A 403 8.64 -3.96 -0.05
N LEU A 404 7.44 -3.38 0.11
CA LEU A 404 7.22 -2.21 0.97
C LEU A 404 7.59 -2.51 2.43
N THR A 405 7.24 -3.71 2.91
CA THR A 405 7.59 -4.16 4.27
C THR A 405 9.10 -4.29 4.46
N ILE A 406 9.83 -4.83 3.48
CA ILE A 406 11.30 -4.91 3.50
C ILE A 406 11.91 -3.52 3.63
N ALA A 407 11.50 -2.57 2.79
CA ALA A 407 12.03 -1.20 2.84
C ALA A 407 11.76 -0.51 4.18
N ALA A 408 10.57 -0.73 4.77
CA ALA A 408 10.21 -0.21 6.09
C ALA A 408 11.03 -0.84 7.21
N LEU A 409 11.24 -2.17 7.18
CA LEU A 409 12.07 -2.88 8.15
C LEU A 409 13.54 -2.46 8.10
N VAL A 410 14.07 -2.16 6.90
CA VAL A 410 15.44 -1.62 6.75
C VAL A 410 15.56 -0.29 7.49
N ARG A 411 14.68 0.68 7.21
CA ARG A 411 14.70 1.99 7.89
C ARG A 411 14.47 1.85 9.40
N ALA A 412 13.44 1.10 9.78
CA ALA A 412 13.10 0.90 11.19
C ALA A 412 14.24 0.20 11.95
N GLY A 413 14.87 -0.82 11.37
CA GLY A 413 16.01 -1.54 11.97
C GLY A 413 17.20 -0.62 12.25
N LEU A 414 17.48 0.31 11.35
CA LEU A 414 18.54 1.32 11.52
C LEU A 414 18.16 2.37 12.58
N VAL A 415 16.97 2.96 12.48
CA VAL A 415 16.52 4.07 13.33
C VAL A 415 16.29 3.65 14.78
N PHE A 416 15.67 2.48 14.99
CA PHE A 416 15.42 1.94 16.34
C PHE A 416 16.56 1.09 16.90
N ALA A 417 17.68 1.00 16.16
CA ALA A 417 18.85 0.18 16.53
C ALA A 417 18.50 -1.29 16.79
N GLU A 418 17.66 -1.87 15.90
CA GLU A 418 17.20 -3.25 15.95
C GLU A 418 17.83 -4.07 14.78
N PRO A 419 19.07 -4.55 14.91
CA PRO A 419 19.77 -5.23 13.81
C PRO A 419 19.05 -6.52 13.35
N ALA A 420 18.25 -7.13 14.22
CA ALA A 420 17.41 -8.27 13.86
C ALA A 420 16.38 -7.94 12.78
N TRP A 421 15.90 -6.67 12.72
CA TRP A 421 14.95 -6.25 11.68
C TRP A 421 15.62 -6.07 10.32
N LEU A 422 16.89 -5.64 10.30
CA LEU A 422 17.67 -5.58 9.07
C LEU A 422 17.97 -6.99 8.54
N MET A 423 18.30 -7.94 9.43
CA MET A 423 18.45 -9.35 9.05
C MET A 423 17.13 -9.94 8.53
N LEU A 424 16.02 -9.65 9.20
CA LEU A 424 14.69 -10.06 8.75
C LEU A 424 14.38 -9.51 7.35
N ALA A 425 14.63 -8.22 7.09
CA ALA A 425 14.45 -7.59 5.79
C ALA A 425 15.28 -8.28 4.68
N THR A 426 16.53 -8.62 4.98
CA THR A 426 17.42 -9.33 4.04
C THR A 426 16.89 -10.74 3.74
N THR A 427 16.47 -11.47 4.78
CA THR A 427 15.91 -12.84 4.63
C THR A 427 14.61 -12.82 3.82
N LEU A 428 13.73 -11.83 4.09
CA LEU A 428 12.49 -11.65 3.33
C LEU A 428 12.77 -11.36 1.86
N PHE A 429 13.74 -10.49 1.56
CA PHE A 429 14.12 -10.17 0.18
C PHE A 429 14.57 -11.42 -0.56
N ASP A 430 15.46 -12.21 0.04
CA ASP A 430 15.96 -13.47 -0.56
C ASP A 430 14.80 -14.48 -0.75
N ALA A 431 13.90 -14.60 0.22
CA ALA A 431 12.74 -15.48 0.15
C ALA A 431 11.74 -15.07 -0.95
N LEU A 432 11.46 -13.77 -1.10
CA LEU A 432 10.60 -13.27 -2.16
C LEU A 432 11.20 -13.55 -3.55
N ARG A 433 12.48 -13.25 -3.74
CA ARG A 433 13.20 -13.53 -4.99
C ARG A 433 13.13 -15.02 -5.35
N ALA A 434 13.33 -15.90 -4.38
CA ALA A 434 13.29 -17.34 -4.61
C ALA A 434 11.87 -17.85 -4.91
N ARG A 435 10.83 -17.29 -4.28
CA ARG A 435 9.47 -17.82 -4.33
C ARG A 435 8.60 -17.20 -5.41
N LEU A 436 8.76 -15.89 -5.64
CA LEU A 436 7.93 -15.10 -6.56
C LEU A 436 8.60 -14.85 -7.91
N THR A 437 9.73 -15.49 -8.21
CA THR A 437 10.34 -15.49 -9.53
C THR A 437 9.97 -16.77 -10.27
N ALA A 438 9.37 -16.60 -11.44
CA ALA A 438 9.03 -17.71 -12.33
C ALA A 438 10.30 -18.36 -12.95
N PRO A 439 10.21 -19.59 -13.51
CA PRO A 439 11.36 -20.26 -14.10
C PRO A 439 12.04 -19.52 -15.25
N ASP A 440 11.33 -18.61 -15.93
CA ASP A 440 11.87 -17.74 -16.98
C ASP A 440 12.54 -16.47 -16.43
N GLY A 441 12.64 -16.33 -15.12
CA GLY A 441 13.24 -15.18 -14.42
C GLY A 441 12.31 -13.99 -14.21
N THR A 442 11.06 -14.05 -14.68
CA THR A 442 10.09 -12.96 -14.47
C THR A 442 9.48 -13.00 -13.07
N LEU A 443 9.12 -11.83 -12.53
CA LEU A 443 8.37 -11.78 -11.26
C LEU A 443 6.92 -12.18 -11.47
N SER A 444 6.35 -12.80 -10.45
CA SER A 444 4.91 -12.95 -10.25
C SER A 444 4.43 -11.93 -9.24
N HIS A 445 3.19 -11.44 -9.40
CA HIS A 445 2.55 -10.56 -8.42
C HIS A 445 2.21 -11.31 -7.15
N ALA A 446 1.62 -12.50 -7.30
CA ALA A 446 1.10 -13.27 -6.19
C ALA A 446 1.57 -14.73 -6.19
N TRP A 447 1.71 -15.28 -4.98
CA TRP A 447 1.88 -16.70 -4.71
C TRP A 447 0.83 -17.14 -3.68
N ALA A 448 0.10 -18.19 -3.99
CA ALA A 448 -0.88 -18.78 -3.08
C ALA A 448 -1.01 -20.28 -3.33
N GLY A 449 -1.26 -21.07 -2.27
CA GLY A 449 -1.50 -22.50 -2.39
C GLY A 449 -0.39 -23.29 -3.10
N GLY A 450 0.85 -22.86 -2.96
CA GLY A 450 2.03 -23.53 -3.57
C GLY A 450 2.31 -23.13 -5.03
N ARG A 451 1.59 -22.16 -5.61
CA ARG A 451 1.71 -21.77 -7.02
C ARG A 451 1.79 -20.25 -7.20
N LEU A 452 2.48 -19.82 -8.26
CA LEU A 452 2.40 -18.45 -8.77
C LEU A 452 1.05 -18.27 -9.43
N SER A 453 0.33 -17.17 -9.14
CA SER A 453 -1.07 -17.01 -9.55
C SER A 453 -1.34 -15.82 -10.46
N ALA A 454 -0.47 -14.81 -10.51
CA ALA A 454 -0.64 -13.63 -11.35
C ALA A 454 0.70 -13.15 -11.90
N PRO A 455 0.75 -12.58 -13.12
CA PRO A 455 1.98 -12.01 -13.66
C PRO A 455 2.41 -10.80 -12.81
N GLY A 456 3.72 -10.59 -12.69
CA GLY A 456 4.25 -9.40 -12.03
C GLY A 456 3.86 -8.11 -12.75
N LEU A 457 3.45 -7.13 -11.96
CA LEU A 457 3.02 -5.81 -12.37
C LEU A 457 4.13 -4.78 -12.18
N LEU A 458 3.94 -3.56 -12.68
CA LEU A 458 4.91 -2.48 -12.52
C LEU A 458 5.24 -2.21 -11.04
N GLU A 459 4.22 -2.24 -10.17
CA GLU A 459 4.32 -2.05 -8.73
C GLU A 459 5.27 -3.07 -8.08
N ASP A 460 5.21 -4.33 -8.50
CA ASP A 460 6.05 -5.40 -7.96
C ASP A 460 7.53 -5.16 -8.25
N TYR A 461 7.83 -4.87 -9.51
CA TYR A 461 9.21 -4.59 -9.93
C TYR A 461 9.74 -3.34 -9.27
N ALA A 462 8.95 -2.25 -9.23
CA ALA A 462 9.37 -0.98 -8.65
C ALA A 462 9.55 -1.06 -7.13
N ALA A 463 8.63 -1.72 -6.41
CA ALA A 463 8.72 -1.87 -4.96
C ALA A 463 9.89 -2.77 -4.57
N LEU A 464 10.10 -3.90 -5.28
CA LEU A 464 11.21 -4.80 -5.00
C LEU A 464 12.57 -4.18 -5.34
N LEU A 465 12.64 -3.39 -6.42
CA LEU A 465 13.81 -2.57 -6.77
C LEU A 465 14.11 -1.56 -5.67
N ARG A 466 13.10 -0.85 -5.16
CA ARG A 466 13.25 0.09 -4.01
C ARG A 466 13.78 -0.63 -2.76
N ALA A 467 13.27 -1.84 -2.48
CA ALA A 467 13.74 -2.66 -1.37
C ALA A 467 15.21 -3.07 -1.54
N ALA A 468 15.63 -3.46 -2.75
CA ALA A 468 17.02 -3.76 -3.06
C ALA A 468 17.94 -2.54 -2.86
N LEU A 469 17.52 -1.35 -3.29
CA LEU A 469 18.26 -0.11 -3.07
C LEU A 469 18.37 0.24 -1.59
N ALA A 470 17.30 0.09 -0.81
CA ALA A 470 17.32 0.31 0.64
C ALA A 470 18.32 -0.65 1.34
N LEU A 471 18.32 -1.93 0.98
CA LEU A 471 19.29 -2.92 1.48
C LEU A 471 20.73 -2.57 1.06
N HIS A 472 20.92 -2.11 -0.17
CA HIS A 472 22.24 -1.65 -0.64
C HIS A 472 22.77 -0.48 0.18
N GLU A 473 21.96 0.56 0.37
CA GLU A 473 22.36 1.75 1.14
C GLU A 473 22.66 1.37 2.60
N ALA A 474 21.83 0.52 3.22
CA ALA A 474 22.00 0.09 4.61
C ALA A 474 23.27 -0.76 4.81
N THR A 475 23.51 -1.74 3.94
CA THR A 475 24.55 -2.76 4.13
C THR A 475 25.85 -2.49 3.37
N GLY A 476 25.80 -1.68 2.33
CA GLY A 476 26.93 -1.50 1.39
C GLY A 476 27.19 -2.73 0.50
N ALA A 477 26.34 -3.76 0.57
CA ALA A 477 26.54 -5.00 -0.17
C ALA A 477 26.29 -4.79 -1.69
N PRO A 478 27.29 -5.06 -2.56
CA PRO A 478 27.17 -4.81 -4.00
C PRO A 478 26.08 -5.66 -4.68
N ARG A 479 25.75 -6.82 -4.12
CA ARG A 479 24.72 -7.71 -4.69
C ARG A 479 23.38 -7.02 -4.85
N HIS A 480 22.96 -6.23 -3.86
CA HIS A 480 21.66 -5.58 -3.88
C HIS A 480 21.57 -4.47 -4.94
N LEU A 481 22.68 -3.78 -5.23
CA LEU A 481 22.73 -2.84 -6.36
C LEU A 481 22.69 -3.56 -7.70
N ALA A 482 23.32 -4.73 -7.82
CA ALA A 482 23.26 -5.56 -9.01
C ALA A 482 21.83 -6.08 -9.25
N GLU A 483 21.18 -6.57 -8.20
CA GLU A 483 19.77 -7.01 -8.23
C GLU A 483 18.82 -5.85 -8.58
N ALA A 484 19.05 -4.65 -8.04
CA ALA A 484 18.27 -3.45 -8.39
C ALA A 484 18.39 -3.11 -9.89
N ARG A 485 19.60 -3.20 -10.47
CA ARG A 485 19.82 -2.96 -11.90
C ARG A 485 19.15 -4.02 -12.77
N GLU A 486 19.20 -5.29 -12.35
CA GLU A 486 18.52 -6.38 -13.03
C GLU A 486 17.01 -6.16 -13.04
N LEU A 487 16.41 -5.88 -11.88
CA LEU A 487 14.99 -5.59 -11.75
C LEU A 487 14.57 -4.39 -12.61
N PHE A 488 15.38 -3.32 -12.65
CA PHE A 488 15.11 -2.19 -13.53
C PHE A 488 15.19 -2.58 -15.02
N THR A 489 16.14 -3.41 -15.42
CA THR A 489 16.25 -3.89 -16.81
C THR A 489 15.01 -4.67 -17.22
N GLN A 490 14.51 -5.55 -16.34
CA GLN A 490 13.29 -6.30 -16.59
C GLN A 490 12.05 -5.38 -16.61
N LEU A 491 11.95 -4.40 -15.69
CA LEU A 491 10.89 -3.41 -15.64
C LEU A 491 10.83 -2.63 -16.96
N GLU A 492 11.95 -2.10 -17.41
CA GLU A 492 12.06 -1.36 -18.66
C GLU A 492 11.59 -2.17 -19.88
N ALA A 493 12.06 -3.42 -19.98
CA ALA A 493 11.74 -4.29 -21.12
C ALA A 493 10.24 -4.67 -21.18
N ARG A 494 9.54 -4.71 -20.03
CA ARG A 494 8.16 -5.23 -19.95
C ARG A 494 7.11 -4.13 -19.94
N PHE A 495 7.42 -2.98 -19.35
CA PHE A 495 6.42 -1.96 -19.04
C PHE A 495 6.62 -0.65 -19.80
N ALA A 496 7.82 -0.33 -20.33
CA ALA A 496 8.05 0.91 -21.05
C ALA A 496 7.08 1.05 -22.24
N ASP A 497 6.50 2.25 -22.37
CA ASP A 497 5.53 2.55 -23.41
C ASP A 497 6.13 3.23 -24.66
N GLY A 498 7.44 3.51 -24.61
CA GLY A 498 8.19 4.21 -25.66
C GLY A 498 8.03 5.74 -25.66
N THR A 499 7.23 6.31 -24.76
CA THR A 499 7.03 7.77 -24.62
C THR A 499 7.71 8.35 -23.37
N GLY A 500 8.32 7.50 -22.54
CA GLY A 500 8.95 7.87 -21.27
C GLY A 500 8.13 7.44 -20.05
N ALA A 501 6.90 6.96 -20.23
CA ALA A 501 6.08 6.39 -19.17
C ALA A 501 6.09 4.85 -19.22
N TYR A 502 5.38 4.24 -18.27
CA TYR A 502 5.27 2.79 -18.13
C TYR A 502 3.81 2.38 -17.93
N PHE A 503 3.44 1.26 -18.51
CA PHE A 503 2.15 0.63 -18.27
C PHE A 503 2.14 -0.09 -16.92
N MET A 504 0.97 -0.21 -16.28
CA MET A 504 0.80 -0.96 -15.03
C MET A 504 0.99 -2.47 -15.22
N SER A 505 0.50 -3.02 -16.34
CA SER A 505 0.52 -4.45 -16.63
C SER A 505 1.50 -4.81 -17.75
N PRO A 506 2.06 -6.05 -17.76
CA PRO A 506 2.87 -6.53 -18.86
C PRO A 506 2.02 -6.71 -20.13
N PRO A 507 2.65 -6.88 -21.32
CA PRO A 507 1.93 -7.24 -22.53
C PRO A 507 1.33 -8.65 -22.44
N GLY A 508 0.24 -8.90 -23.19
CA GLY A 508 -0.38 -10.23 -23.30
C GLY A 508 -1.82 -10.33 -22.81
N GLU A 509 -2.32 -9.39 -21.99
CA GLU A 509 -3.74 -9.32 -21.65
C GLU A 509 -4.48 -8.61 -22.80
N SER A 510 -5.43 -9.32 -23.43
CA SER A 510 -6.20 -8.81 -24.58
C SER A 510 -7.59 -8.29 -24.20
N LEU A 511 -8.06 -8.58 -23.01
CA LEU A 511 -9.44 -8.29 -22.56
C LEU A 511 -9.57 -6.89 -21.98
N THR A 512 -8.48 -6.31 -21.51
CA THR A 512 -8.45 -4.96 -20.92
C THR A 512 -7.36 -4.10 -21.55
N PRO A 513 -7.56 -2.77 -21.60
CA PRO A 513 -6.50 -1.87 -22.04
C PRO A 513 -5.37 -1.83 -21.00
N ARG A 514 -4.12 -1.71 -21.47
CA ARG A 514 -2.99 -1.41 -20.59
C ARG A 514 -3.06 0.06 -20.18
N LEU A 515 -3.29 0.32 -18.91
CA LEU A 515 -3.36 1.68 -18.37
C LEU A 515 -2.03 2.15 -17.78
N ARG A 516 -1.88 3.45 -17.65
CA ARG A 516 -0.83 4.15 -16.91
C ARG A 516 -1.51 4.87 -15.76
N ASN A 517 -1.08 4.67 -14.54
CA ASN A 517 -1.66 5.34 -13.39
C ASN A 517 -0.58 6.03 -12.54
N PRO A 518 -0.42 7.35 -12.63
CA PRO A 518 0.50 8.09 -11.77
C PRO A 518 -0.05 8.29 -10.36
N ALA A 519 -1.38 8.22 -10.17
CA ALA A 519 -2.01 8.51 -8.88
C ALA A 519 -1.71 7.43 -7.84
N ASP A 520 -1.41 7.85 -6.63
CA ASP A 520 -1.29 6.94 -5.50
C ASP A 520 -2.67 6.53 -4.98
N GLY A 521 -2.74 5.31 -4.49
CA GLY A 521 -3.87 4.77 -3.74
C GLY A 521 -3.52 4.63 -2.25
N PRO A 522 -4.01 3.57 -1.60
CA PRO A 522 -3.51 3.17 -0.27
C PRO A 522 -2.02 2.83 -0.28
N THR A 523 -1.51 2.42 -1.42
CA THR A 523 -0.09 2.17 -1.70
C THR A 523 0.46 3.19 -2.69
N PRO A 524 1.79 3.41 -2.72
CA PRO A 524 2.44 4.20 -3.75
C PRO A 524 2.21 3.62 -5.15
N SER A 525 2.03 4.46 -6.16
CA SER A 525 1.91 4.02 -7.54
C SER A 525 3.21 3.42 -8.09
N GLY A 526 3.09 2.46 -8.99
CA GLY A 526 4.26 1.88 -9.68
C GLY A 526 5.08 2.92 -10.43
N LEU A 527 4.43 3.92 -11.03
CA LEU A 527 5.10 5.04 -11.70
C LEU A 527 5.87 5.93 -10.71
N GLY A 528 5.26 6.24 -9.55
CA GLY A 528 5.91 7.01 -8.50
C GLY A 528 7.14 6.30 -7.93
N LEU A 529 7.02 5.00 -7.64
CA LEU A 529 8.13 4.17 -7.17
C LEU A 529 9.22 4.02 -8.23
N THR A 530 8.87 3.86 -9.52
CA THR A 530 9.83 3.80 -10.62
C THR A 530 10.63 5.09 -10.71
N ALA A 531 9.98 6.26 -10.61
CA ALA A 531 10.65 7.56 -10.60
C ALA A 531 11.59 7.72 -9.38
N GLU A 532 11.16 7.31 -8.18
CA GLU A 532 12.00 7.28 -6.97
C GLU A 532 13.25 6.41 -7.19
N CYS A 533 13.06 5.21 -7.73
CA CYS A 533 14.16 4.28 -7.96
C CYS A 533 15.16 4.79 -9.03
N LEU A 534 14.66 5.38 -10.11
CA LEU A 534 15.51 6.01 -11.12
C LEU A 534 16.35 7.14 -10.54
N ALA A 535 15.75 8.01 -9.72
CA ALA A 535 16.46 9.08 -9.04
C ALA A 535 17.55 8.53 -8.08
N ARG A 536 17.23 7.48 -7.29
CA ARG A 536 18.21 6.83 -6.42
C ARG A 536 19.34 6.15 -7.20
N LEU A 537 19.03 5.42 -8.28
CA LEU A 537 20.03 4.80 -9.14
C LEU A 537 20.98 5.85 -9.75
N TYR A 538 20.46 6.99 -10.21
CA TYR A 538 21.27 8.10 -10.68
C TYR A 538 22.23 8.59 -9.61
N HIS A 539 21.73 8.92 -8.43
CA HIS A 539 22.55 9.44 -7.34
C HIS A 539 23.55 8.41 -6.76
N LEU A 540 23.25 7.13 -6.83
CA LEU A 540 24.16 6.06 -6.38
C LEU A 540 25.25 5.73 -7.41
N THR A 541 24.95 5.89 -8.72
CA THR A 541 25.84 5.39 -9.78
C THR A 541 26.48 6.49 -10.62
N GLY A 542 25.87 7.66 -10.70
CA GLY A 542 26.25 8.75 -11.60
C GLY A 542 25.96 8.46 -13.08
N ASP A 543 25.21 7.39 -13.38
CA ASP A 543 24.81 7.07 -14.74
C ASP A 543 23.65 7.96 -15.17
N ASP A 544 23.94 8.86 -16.11
CA ASP A 544 23.02 9.88 -16.61
C ASP A 544 21.78 9.28 -17.31
N THR A 545 21.86 8.04 -17.76
CA THR A 545 20.72 7.31 -18.36
C THR A 545 19.54 7.24 -17.39
N TYR A 546 19.79 7.00 -16.10
CA TYR A 546 18.73 6.95 -15.08
C TYR A 546 18.09 8.33 -14.86
N ARG A 547 18.90 9.40 -14.88
CA ARG A 547 18.39 10.77 -14.76
C ARG A 547 17.47 11.11 -15.95
N GLN A 548 17.92 10.84 -17.18
CA GLN A 548 17.14 11.10 -18.39
C GLN A 548 15.81 10.34 -18.40
N LYS A 549 15.81 9.08 -17.95
CA LYS A 549 14.59 8.27 -17.83
C LYS A 549 13.66 8.80 -16.72
N ALA A 550 14.20 9.23 -15.59
CA ALA A 550 13.42 9.86 -14.53
C ALA A 550 12.75 11.16 -15.03
N GLU A 551 13.51 12.04 -15.71
CA GLU A 551 13.00 13.28 -16.28
C GLU A 551 11.91 13.02 -17.33
N ALA A 552 12.10 12.02 -18.19
CA ALA A 552 11.11 11.61 -19.19
C ALA A 552 9.80 11.12 -18.51
N LEU A 553 9.91 10.27 -17.48
CA LEU A 553 8.76 9.79 -16.73
C LEU A 553 8.02 10.92 -16.01
N LEU A 554 8.76 11.81 -15.34
CA LEU A 554 8.20 12.97 -14.64
C LEU A 554 7.51 13.94 -15.62
N GLY A 555 8.05 14.07 -16.84
CA GLY A 555 7.48 14.89 -17.89
C GLY A 555 6.30 14.26 -18.64
N ALA A 556 6.13 12.94 -18.58
CA ALA A 556 5.08 12.23 -19.32
C ALA A 556 3.64 12.62 -18.92
N PHE A 557 3.46 13.22 -17.74
CA PHE A 557 2.17 13.67 -17.20
C PHE A 557 2.16 15.18 -16.89
N GLY A 558 3.10 15.93 -17.46
CA GLY A 558 3.30 17.36 -17.17
C GLY A 558 2.35 18.30 -17.90
N GLY A 559 1.59 17.84 -18.89
CA GLY A 559 0.65 18.67 -19.65
C GLY A 559 -0.54 19.14 -18.81
N THR A 560 -0.97 18.32 -17.85
CA THR A 560 -2.01 18.67 -16.87
C THR A 560 -1.48 18.55 -15.43
N PRO A 561 -0.60 19.49 -14.99
CA PRO A 561 0.13 19.35 -13.73
C PRO A 561 -0.77 19.24 -12.49
N ASP A 562 -2.00 19.72 -12.54
CA ASP A 562 -2.94 19.64 -11.42
C ASP A 562 -3.38 18.18 -11.11
N THR A 563 -3.33 17.29 -12.10
CA THR A 563 -3.62 15.86 -11.88
C THR A 563 -2.55 15.19 -11.05
N LEU A 564 -1.31 15.68 -11.09
CA LEU A 564 -0.18 15.16 -10.31
C LEU A 564 -0.30 15.43 -8.80
N ILE A 565 -1.23 16.27 -8.37
CA ILE A 565 -1.54 16.44 -6.93
C ILE A 565 -1.98 15.11 -6.32
N ASN A 566 -2.62 14.21 -7.08
CA ASN A 566 -3.00 12.88 -6.62
C ASN A 566 -1.86 11.85 -6.71
N ALA A 567 -0.64 12.27 -7.05
CA ALA A 567 0.54 11.43 -7.22
C ALA A 567 1.69 11.86 -6.26
N PRO A 568 1.47 11.90 -4.95
CA PRO A 568 2.46 12.39 -3.99
C PRO A 568 3.79 11.64 -4.05
N THR A 569 3.81 10.34 -4.36
CA THR A 569 5.06 9.58 -4.55
C THR A 569 5.85 10.07 -5.76
N LEU A 570 5.17 10.38 -6.87
CA LEU A 570 5.82 10.94 -8.07
C LEU A 570 6.38 12.35 -7.79
N LEU A 571 5.64 13.17 -7.04
CA LEU A 571 6.09 14.50 -6.60
C LEU A 571 7.33 14.39 -5.68
N ALA A 572 7.32 13.46 -4.73
CA ALA A 572 8.47 13.18 -3.86
C ALA A 572 9.70 12.72 -4.66
N ALA A 573 9.50 11.91 -5.71
CA ALA A 573 10.56 11.46 -6.61
C ALA A 573 11.18 12.62 -7.41
N ALA A 574 10.36 13.57 -7.85
CA ALA A 574 10.85 14.78 -8.53
C ALA A 574 11.74 15.65 -7.61
N ASP A 575 11.32 15.80 -6.35
CA ASP A 575 12.14 16.48 -5.34
C ASP A 575 13.45 15.72 -5.05
N LEU A 576 13.38 14.39 -4.90
CA LEU A 576 14.56 13.56 -4.69
C LEU A 576 15.54 13.67 -5.86
N LEU A 577 15.07 13.62 -7.10
CA LEU A 577 15.92 13.76 -8.27
C LEU A 577 16.69 15.10 -8.29
N ALA A 578 15.98 16.19 -7.96
CA ALA A 578 16.54 17.55 -8.02
C ALA A 578 17.37 17.91 -6.78
N ASN A 579 16.99 17.41 -5.59
CA ASN A 579 17.44 17.97 -4.30
C ASN A 579 18.00 16.93 -3.32
N ALA A 580 18.26 15.69 -3.73
CA ALA A 580 18.82 14.68 -2.84
C ALA A 580 20.08 15.17 -2.11
N ALA A 581 20.19 14.80 -0.85
CA ALA A 581 21.44 14.93 -0.10
C ALA A 581 22.23 13.62 -0.26
N CYS A 582 23.27 13.62 -1.07
CA CYS A 582 24.15 12.47 -1.24
C CYS A 582 25.26 12.54 -0.19
N VAL A 583 25.29 11.59 0.75
CA VAL A 583 26.33 11.47 1.78
C VAL A 583 27.33 10.41 1.35
N VAL A 584 28.51 10.86 0.99
CA VAL A 584 29.61 10.01 0.53
C VAL A 584 30.47 9.62 1.72
N ILE A 585 30.49 8.35 2.07
CA ILE A 585 31.28 7.77 3.15
C ILE A 585 32.56 7.17 2.58
N THR A 586 33.70 7.57 3.13
CA THR A 586 35.06 7.08 2.74
C THR A 586 35.76 6.40 3.91
N GLY A 587 36.80 5.63 3.62
CA GLY A 587 37.67 5.02 4.62
C GLY A 587 36.98 4.06 5.60
N GLY A 588 35.79 3.53 5.25
CA GLY A 588 35.05 2.61 6.12
C GLY A 588 34.48 3.26 7.39
N ALA A 589 34.19 4.57 7.37
CA ALA A 589 33.61 5.30 8.52
C ALA A 589 32.14 4.91 8.78
N GLU A 590 31.91 3.72 9.34
CA GLU A 590 30.55 3.19 9.57
C GLU A 590 29.75 3.97 10.61
N ASP A 591 30.40 4.61 11.57
CA ASP A 591 29.76 5.54 12.52
C ASP A 591 29.14 6.76 11.81
N LEU A 592 29.84 7.29 10.81
CA LEU A 592 29.31 8.38 9.96
C LEU A 592 28.20 7.85 9.02
N ALA A 593 28.35 6.64 8.47
CA ALA A 593 27.30 6.01 7.68
C ALA A 593 26.02 5.84 8.51
N GLN A 594 26.13 5.38 9.76
CA GLN A 594 24.99 5.23 10.65
C GLN A 594 24.27 6.55 10.91
N VAL A 595 25.01 7.67 11.11
CA VAL A 595 24.41 9.00 11.26
C VAL A 595 23.61 9.40 10.03
N ALA A 596 24.14 9.16 8.83
CA ALA A 596 23.43 9.47 7.58
C ALA A 596 22.19 8.58 7.37
N LEU A 597 22.33 7.27 7.60
CA LEU A 597 21.24 6.29 7.41
C LEU A 597 20.08 6.47 8.40
N THR A 598 20.33 7.09 9.56
CA THR A 598 19.29 7.37 10.56
C THR A 598 18.76 8.81 10.51
N ALA A 599 19.16 9.59 9.52
CA ALA A 599 18.63 10.94 9.33
C ALA A 599 17.13 10.90 8.94
N PRO A 600 16.33 11.90 9.40
CA PRO A 600 14.89 11.93 9.11
C PRO A 600 14.54 12.42 7.70
N ASP A 601 15.49 12.46 6.77
CA ASP A 601 15.30 12.88 5.38
C ASP A 601 15.12 11.65 4.46
N PRO A 602 13.91 11.37 3.94
CA PRO A 602 13.70 10.25 3.04
C PRO A 602 14.36 10.44 1.66
N ALA A 603 14.77 11.66 1.30
CA ALA A 603 15.55 11.97 0.10
C ALA A 603 17.07 11.87 0.32
N MET A 604 17.53 11.35 1.46
CA MET A 604 18.93 11.04 1.71
C MET A 604 19.39 9.85 0.88
N ILE A 605 20.59 9.95 0.31
CA ILE A 605 21.31 8.87 -0.38
C ILE A 605 22.61 8.63 0.35
N VAL A 606 22.88 7.40 0.76
CA VAL A 606 24.12 7.05 1.44
C VAL A 606 24.98 6.17 0.55
N LEU A 607 26.13 6.66 0.17
CA LEU A 607 27.05 6.00 -0.74
C LEU A 607 28.38 5.70 -0.01
N ARG A 608 28.78 4.43 0.04
CA ARG A 608 30.12 4.03 0.47
C ARG A 608 31.07 4.06 -0.72
N ALA A 609 31.95 5.06 -0.77
CA ALA A 609 32.86 5.28 -1.89
C ALA A 609 33.95 4.20 -1.93
N LYS A 610 34.13 3.59 -3.12
CA LYS A 610 35.27 2.77 -3.47
C LYS A 610 36.11 3.50 -4.52
N GLU A 611 37.42 3.36 -4.44
CA GLU A 611 38.34 4.01 -5.36
C GLU A 611 38.04 3.62 -6.83
N GLY A 612 37.95 4.61 -7.71
CA GLY A 612 37.78 4.42 -9.15
C GLY A 612 36.43 3.90 -9.64
N ALA A 613 35.43 3.73 -8.76
CA ALA A 613 34.16 3.10 -9.11
C ALA A 613 33.12 4.02 -9.76
N LEU A 614 33.31 5.34 -9.77
CA LEU A 614 32.30 6.30 -10.18
C LEU A 614 32.80 7.23 -11.30
N PRO A 615 31.90 7.66 -12.19
CA PRO A 615 32.25 8.54 -13.31
C PRO A 615 32.71 9.93 -12.82
N PRO A 616 33.49 10.68 -13.62
CA PRO A 616 34.00 12.02 -13.26
C PRO A 616 32.90 13.03 -12.89
N SER A 617 31.70 12.87 -13.44
CA SER A 617 30.54 13.73 -13.14
C SER A 617 29.93 13.47 -11.76
N HIS A 618 30.22 12.33 -11.13
CA HIS A 618 29.63 11.99 -9.84
C HIS A 618 30.30 12.76 -8.70
N PRO A 619 29.54 13.32 -7.72
CA PRO A 619 30.11 14.08 -6.61
C PRO A 619 31.14 13.33 -5.76
N ALA A 620 31.06 12.00 -5.72
CA ALA A 620 32.01 11.15 -5.00
C ALA A 620 33.30 10.88 -5.79
N HIS A 621 33.38 11.25 -7.07
CA HIS A 621 34.58 11.03 -7.87
C HIS A 621 35.79 11.77 -7.26
N GLY A 622 36.93 11.10 -7.18
CA GLY A 622 38.16 11.67 -6.66
C GLY A 622 38.18 11.91 -5.15
N LYS A 623 37.18 11.46 -4.39
CA LYS A 623 37.24 11.49 -2.91
C LYS A 623 38.25 10.44 -2.42
N PRO A 624 39.10 10.74 -1.42
CA PRO A 624 40.08 9.80 -0.90
C PRO A 624 39.41 8.58 -0.27
N ALA A 625 39.52 7.41 -0.89
CA ALA A 625 38.87 6.20 -0.40
C ALA A 625 39.41 5.69 0.94
N ASN A 626 40.66 6.05 1.29
CA ASN A 626 41.36 5.50 2.44
C ASN A 626 41.30 6.39 3.70
N ALA A 627 40.78 7.62 3.60
CA ALA A 627 40.66 8.54 4.74
C ALA A 627 39.22 8.46 5.30
N PRO A 628 39.01 8.05 6.56
CA PRO A 628 37.69 8.01 7.18
C PRO A 628 37.06 9.41 7.22
N ALA A 629 36.01 9.62 6.42
CA ALA A 629 35.26 10.87 6.38
C ALA A 629 33.89 10.71 5.73
N ALA A 630 32.99 11.67 5.95
CA ALA A 630 31.77 11.88 5.21
C ALA A 630 31.83 13.20 4.43
N TYR A 631 31.24 13.21 3.23
CA TYR A 631 31.04 14.41 2.42
C TYR A 631 29.55 14.54 2.13
N VAL A 632 28.95 15.67 2.48
CA VAL A 632 27.54 15.96 2.18
C VAL A 632 27.47 16.75 0.88
N CYS A 633 26.95 16.13 -0.17
CA CYS A 633 26.86 16.71 -1.50
C CYS A 633 25.39 17.06 -1.80
N ARG A 634 25.13 18.30 -2.22
CA ARG A 634 23.82 18.80 -2.67
C ARG A 634 24.01 19.64 -3.92
N ALA A 635 23.17 19.45 -4.94
CA ALA A 635 23.21 20.21 -6.20
C ALA A 635 24.64 20.29 -6.80
N GLY A 636 25.38 19.18 -6.80
CA GLY A 636 26.73 19.10 -7.35
C GLY A 636 27.86 19.70 -6.48
N THR A 637 27.55 20.32 -5.34
CA THR A 637 28.52 20.88 -4.41
C THR A 637 28.65 20.01 -3.17
N CYS A 638 29.90 19.68 -2.78
CA CYS A 638 30.16 18.88 -1.58
C CYS A 638 30.77 19.74 -0.44
N SER A 639 30.45 19.38 0.80
CA SER A 639 31.10 19.91 1.99
C SER A 639 32.59 19.56 2.02
N LEU A 640 33.34 20.23 2.91
CA LEU A 640 34.62 19.71 3.36
C LEU A 640 34.44 18.34 4.03
N PRO A 641 35.52 17.52 4.13
CA PRO A 641 35.43 16.23 4.81
C PRO A 641 35.04 16.42 6.28
N VAL A 642 34.09 15.61 6.74
CA VAL A 642 33.58 15.59 8.11
C VAL A 642 34.00 14.27 8.73
N THR A 643 34.68 14.32 9.87
CA THR A 643 35.19 13.12 10.56
C THR A 643 34.45 12.82 11.86
N GLU A 644 33.64 13.79 12.35
CA GLU A 644 32.94 13.66 13.62
C GLU A 644 31.42 13.46 13.43
N PRO A 645 30.81 12.44 14.06
CA PRO A 645 29.38 12.17 13.96
C PRO A 645 28.46 13.35 14.30
N GLY A 646 28.84 14.14 15.33
CA GLY A 646 28.10 15.33 15.74
C GLY A 646 28.09 16.44 14.69
N ALA A 647 29.26 16.68 14.05
CA ALA A 647 29.39 17.64 12.96
C ALA A 647 28.62 17.22 11.72
N LEU A 648 28.62 15.90 11.39
CA LEU A 648 27.82 15.38 10.29
C LEU A 648 26.32 15.59 10.55
N ARG A 649 25.85 15.25 11.76
CA ARG A 649 24.44 15.43 12.12
C ARG A 649 23.99 16.89 11.97
N ALA A 650 24.82 17.85 12.37
CA ALA A 650 24.51 19.27 12.21
C ALA A 650 24.42 19.72 10.74
N LEU A 651 25.20 19.10 9.83
CA LEU A 651 25.13 19.38 8.39
C LEU A 651 23.93 18.74 7.70
N LEU A 652 23.38 17.65 8.26
CA LEU A 652 22.24 16.94 7.69
C LEU A 652 20.92 17.62 8.05
N VAL A 653 20.84 18.31 9.19
CA VAL A 653 19.71 19.17 9.53
C VAL A 653 19.77 20.39 8.62
N ARG A 654 18.76 20.58 7.75
CA ARG A 654 18.66 21.81 6.95
C ARG A 654 18.31 22.97 7.89
N PRO A 655 19.00 24.12 7.80
CA PRO A 655 18.56 25.30 8.54
C PRO A 655 17.13 25.65 8.08
N ALA A 656 16.30 26.03 9.02
CA ALA A 656 15.01 26.66 8.69
C ALA A 656 15.31 27.85 7.76
N ALA A 657 14.62 27.90 6.63
CA ALA A 657 14.80 28.93 5.62
C ALA A 657 14.42 30.31 6.17
#